data_310c48d81254236ba4dff5ed78d079c8
#
_entry.id   310c48d81254236ba4dff5ed78d079c8
#
_cell.length_a   1.000
_cell.length_b   1.000
_cell.length_c   1.000
_cell.angle_alpha   90.00
_cell.angle_beta   90.00
_cell.angle_gamma   90.00
#
_symmetry.space_group_name_H-M   'P 1'
#
loop_
_entity.id
_entity.type
_entity.pdbx_description
1 polymer ?
#
loop_
_entity_poly.entity_id
_entity_poly.type
_entity_poly.pdbx_seq_one_letter_code
_entity_poly.pdbx_strand_id
1 'polypeptide(L)'
;MEKRPNTIPELLAPAGSMAALVSAVNAGADAIYLSGKEYGARKYAENFSLPEIADAIDLSHMHGVAVHVTVNTLVNDEELAAAARYVADLYSIGADAVIVQDVGLARMIRDIVPDLPLHASTQATIYSREGVMWAKNAGFERVILARETTLSEIDRILALDPKMRPEIEIFVHGALCYCFSGQCLLSSAIGGRSGNRGMCAQPCRKPYTLLGSGIDRYGRPAGAEDIPLSMRYLLSTRDLMLYPFLREITRRDIAALKIEGRMRSPEYVGTVVSAYRNALDRIIEGAWSPSTEDMDQMSIIFSRGFTGGYLAGETDTRLMGRERPDNRGLFFGEVVSCDPALGSFTVLPKHGYVPVKGDGIAVEDPRSGMVSGYILTQDGMLRGNRLVISMAGLPRMIRCRKGLLVYVTSSPGIGKRAQLRTISRRFRIALDLFCDLSPGGPPVLEGTIHTGSGDIVVVHQADFVPESARTAPLSQSQVEEQLRKTGDPVFEIQGCSINYTGDLFIPLGELNRFRREFYAKVRDAFLDRFRPDDAETAGIARRLESVSCAPGAGAGERRVLGTLPVISVYVDSVASARAACESGCRTLYFEPAARDPGAIADGISRVIPICRACDVLPVWKWPPIPPPEFIDHALPIIAPASDEGLHGIMAENPGLAEAIHKENQEIRLYGGQGLNVFNHVTAHSLSPPFSCLAISPELSGSQIRSLVSALGDRGPRVEVLVEGNLLAMVSRDDLLGTVLPGSGYSLEAFPAYGLRDRTGKVFPVDRDSLGRTRVWNSAETCLVDHLPFLVDAGVYSLAIDARGRGEDYAREMTAVYVEALALVTSDGYRDHRTLDEYKTRVKQMARGGITTGYFARGLLD
;
A
#
# COMPACT_ATOMS: atom_id res chain seq x y z
N MET A 1 13.14 -14.90 15.74
CA MET A 1 14.18 -15.35 14.80
C MET A 1 15.50 -14.63 15.12
N GLU A 2 16.58 -15.35 15.42
CA GLU A 2 17.89 -14.73 15.69
C GLU A 2 18.43 -14.07 14.42
N LYS A 3 18.85 -12.80 14.52
CA LYS A 3 19.49 -12.05 13.43
C LYS A 3 20.82 -12.72 13.03
N ARG A 4 20.94 -13.11 11.77
CA ARG A 4 22.21 -13.61 11.21
C ARG A 4 23.20 -12.44 11.06
N PRO A 5 24.45 -12.54 11.50
CA PRO A 5 25.48 -11.53 11.26
C PRO A 5 25.86 -11.51 9.76
N ASN A 6 25.87 -10.35 9.13
CA ASN A 6 26.03 -10.10 7.67
C ASN A 6 24.83 -10.53 6.81
N THR A 7 23.64 -10.06 7.14
CA THR A 7 22.40 -10.60 6.59
C THR A 7 22.01 -9.89 5.31
N ILE A 8 21.82 -10.71 4.29
CA ILE A 8 21.05 -10.37 3.09
C ILE A 8 19.62 -10.02 3.51
N PRO A 9 19.03 -9.01 2.86
CA PRO A 9 17.63 -8.69 3.08
C PRO A 9 16.71 -9.89 2.90
N GLU A 10 15.68 -10.00 3.74
CA GLU A 10 14.57 -10.93 3.59
C GLU A 10 13.86 -10.72 2.24
N LEU A 11 13.62 -11.78 1.49
CA LEU A 11 12.85 -11.72 0.27
C LEU A 11 11.37 -11.98 0.57
N LEU A 12 10.57 -10.92 0.58
CA LEU A 12 9.15 -10.96 0.91
C LEU A 12 8.29 -11.07 -0.36
N ALA A 13 7.66 -12.25 -0.54
CA ALA A 13 6.87 -12.59 -1.71
C ALA A 13 5.36 -12.35 -1.51
N PRO A 14 4.61 -12.00 -2.57
CA PRO A 14 3.16 -11.87 -2.51
C PRO A 14 2.46 -13.21 -2.66
N ALA A 15 1.37 -13.44 -1.90
CA ALA A 15 0.43 -14.51 -2.17
C ALA A 15 -1.02 -14.00 -2.14
N GLY A 16 -1.73 -14.15 -3.25
CA GLY A 16 -3.16 -13.85 -3.36
C GLY A 16 -4.04 -15.10 -3.43
N SER A 17 -3.43 -16.27 -3.48
CA SER A 17 -4.07 -17.59 -3.46
C SER A 17 -3.10 -18.64 -2.92
N MET A 18 -3.60 -19.81 -2.51
CA MET A 18 -2.77 -20.93 -2.05
C MET A 18 -1.77 -21.38 -3.13
N ALA A 19 -2.16 -21.40 -4.39
CA ALA A 19 -1.26 -21.76 -5.51
C ALA A 19 -0.09 -20.74 -5.66
N ALA A 20 -0.35 -19.46 -5.44
CA ALA A 20 0.68 -18.42 -5.46
C ALA A 20 1.63 -18.55 -4.23
N LEU A 21 1.09 -18.91 -3.06
CA LEU A 21 1.87 -19.19 -1.86
C LEU A 21 2.84 -20.35 -2.08
N VAL A 22 2.34 -21.48 -2.56
CA VAL A 22 3.18 -22.65 -2.88
C VAL A 22 4.27 -22.28 -3.90
N SER A 23 3.93 -21.47 -4.91
CA SER A 23 4.93 -20.99 -5.89
C SER A 23 5.99 -20.11 -5.25
N ALA A 24 5.62 -19.25 -4.27
CA ALA A 24 6.56 -18.38 -3.55
C ALA A 24 7.51 -19.19 -2.67
N VAL A 25 6.98 -20.16 -1.90
CA VAL A 25 7.78 -21.08 -1.05
C VAL A 25 8.77 -21.85 -1.92
N ASN A 26 8.29 -22.45 -3.01
CA ASN A 26 9.13 -23.24 -3.94
C ASN A 26 10.20 -22.39 -4.62
N ALA A 27 9.92 -21.11 -4.86
CA ALA A 27 10.85 -20.17 -5.47
C ALA A 27 11.90 -19.63 -4.49
N GLY A 28 11.80 -19.93 -3.18
CA GLY A 28 12.77 -19.57 -2.15
C GLY A 28 12.54 -18.21 -1.53
N ALA A 29 11.28 -17.81 -1.32
CA ALA A 29 10.93 -16.68 -0.47
C ALA A 29 11.36 -16.95 0.98
N ASP A 30 11.82 -15.91 1.68
CA ASP A 30 12.11 -15.98 3.12
C ASP A 30 10.86 -15.67 3.95
N ALA A 31 9.96 -14.83 3.39
CA ALA A 31 8.66 -14.53 3.97
C ALA A 31 7.61 -14.34 2.87
N ILE A 32 6.35 -14.50 3.25
CA ILE A 32 5.19 -14.31 2.37
C ILE A 32 4.25 -13.31 3.01
N TYR A 33 3.72 -12.37 2.22
CA TYR A 33 2.60 -11.56 2.68
C TYR A 33 1.31 -11.92 1.93
N LEU A 34 0.27 -12.10 2.69
CA LEU A 34 -1.06 -12.45 2.21
C LEU A 34 -2.15 -11.58 2.89
N SER A 35 -3.40 -11.79 2.55
CA SER A 35 -4.52 -11.06 3.12
C SER A 35 -5.69 -11.99 3.36
N GLY A 36 -6.40 -11.76 4.44
CA GLY A 36 -7.75 -12.25 4.59
C GLY A 36 -8.73 -11.56 3.64
N LYS A 37 -9.97 -12.08 3.61
CA LYS A 37 -11.09 -11.50 2.84
C LYS A 37 -11.49 -10.11 3.37
N GLU A 38 -11.18 -9.84 4.64
CA GLU A 38 -11.47 -8.60 5.35
C GLU A 38 -10.21 -7.77 5.56
N TYR A 39 -10.35 -6.47 5.73
CA TYR A 39 -9.32 -5.48 6.08
C TYR A 39 -8.07 -5.44 5.20
N GLY A 40 -8.10 -6.01 4.00
CA GLY A 40 -6.97 -6.05 3.09
C GLY A 40 -7.09 -5.05 1.92
N ALA A 41 -5.98 -4.37 1.57
CA ALA A 41 -5.92 -3.35 0.51
C ALA A 41 -6.10 -3.88 -0.93
N ARG A 42 -6.40 -5.15 -1.13
CA ARG A 42 -6.66 -5.79 -2.45
C ARG A 42 -7.92 -6.66 -2.36
N LYS A 43 -9.08 -6.05 -2.11
CA LYS A 43 -10.37 -6.75 -1.92
C LYS A 43 -10.74 -7.66 -3.12
N TYR A 44 -10.27 -7.34 -4.32
CA TYR A 44 -10.55 -8.12 -5.55
C TYR A 44 -9.54 -9.24 -5.85
N ALA A 45 -8.54 -9.48 -5.02
CA ALA A 45 -7.78 -10.73 -5.04
C ALA A 45 -8.67 -11.87 -4.50
N GLU A 46 -8.29 -13.11 -4.74
CA GLU A 46 -9.01 -14.29 -4.20
C GLU A 46 -9.04 -14.22 -2.66
N ASN A 47 -7.88 -13.81 -2.06
CA ASN A 47 -7.66 -13.72 -0.62
C ASN A 47 -8.02 -15.02 0.14
N PHE A 48 -7.76 -15.07 1.43
CA PHE A 48 -7.88 -16.28 2.23
C PHE A 48 -8.97 -16.11 3.30
N SER A 49 -9.74 -17.16 3.57
CA SER A 49 -10.50 -17.29 4.81
C SER A 49 -9.56 -17.55 5.99
N LEU A 50 -10.02 -17.37 7.22
CA LEU A 50 -9.18 -17.62 8.41
C LEU A 50 -8.64 -19.08 8.46
N PRO A 51 -9.42 -20.15 8.16
CA PRO A 51 -8.87 -21.49 8.05
C PRO A 51 -7.81 -21.63 6.95
N GLU A 52 -8.02 -21.01 5.77
CA GLU A 52 -7.02 -21.03 4.69
C GLU A 52 -5.75 -20.27 5.07
N ILE A 53 -5.84 -19.23 5.93
CA ILE A 53 -4.65 -18.56 6.48
C ILE A 53 -3.91 -19.50 7.43
N ALA A 54 -4.60 -20.24 8.27
CA ALA A 54 -3.97 -21.24 9.15
C ALA A 54 -3.23 -22.32 8.34
N ASP A 55 -3.86 -22.87 7.30
CA ASP A 55 -3.21 -23.83 6.40
C ASP A 55 -1.98 -23.22 5.69
N ALA A 56 -2.08 -21.94 5.29
CA ALA A 56 -1.00 -21.21 4.64
C ALA A 56 0.19 -20.97 5.59
N ILE A 57 -0.09 -20.65 6.86
CA ILE A 57 0.91 -20.48 7.91
C ILE A 57 1.61 -21.82 8.19
N ASP A 58 0.85 -22.88 8.44
CA ASP A 58 1.38 -24.20 8.72
C ASP A 58 2.31 -24.70 7.59
N LEU A 59 1.85 -24.56 6.34
CA LEU A 59 2.67 -24.91 5.17
C LEU A 59 3.94 -24.09 5.09
N SER A 60 3.85 -22.78 5.32
CA SER A 60 5.01 -21.87 5.25
C SER A 60 6.02 -22.16 6.36
N HIS A 61 5.56 -22.32 7.60
CA HIS A 61 6.39 -22.63 8.75
C HIS A 61 7.13 -23.97 8.62
N MET A 62 6.47 -25.00 8.07
CA MET A 62 7.11 -26.27 7.76
C MET A 62 8.31 -26.11 6.79
N HIS A 63 8.34 -25.03 6.02
CA HIS A 63 9.41 -24.73 5.07
C HIS A 63 10.35 -23.59 5.54
N GLY A 64 10.19 -23.14 6.80
CA GLY A 64 10.98 -22.06 7.38
C GLY A 64 10.70 -20.68 6.78
N VAL A 65 9.49 -20.47 6.27
CA VAL A 65 9.02 -19.23 5.63
C VAL A 65 8.05 -18.52 6.57
N ALA A 66 8.30 -17.25 6.87
CA ALA A 66 7.43 -16.45 7.71
C ALA A 66 6.17 -15.97 6.94
N VAL A 67 5.07 -15.71 7.67
CA VAL A 67 3.81 -15.22 7.08
C VAL A 67 3.39 -13.91 7.71
N HIS A 68 3.35 -12.85 6.89
CA HIS A 68 2.88 -11.53 7.29
C HIS A 68 1.46 -11.28 6.74
N VAL A 69 0.50 -11.05 7.62
CA VAL A 69 -0.89 -10.85 7.20
C VAL A 69 -1.20 -9.36 7.07
N THR A 70 -1.76 -8.95 5.93
CA THR A 70 -2.12 -7.54 5.73
C THR A 70 -3.49 -7.24 6.34
N VAL A 71 -3.53 -6.26 7.25
CA VAL A 71 -4.72 -5.64 7.83
C VAL A 71 -4.59 -4.12 7.56
N ASN A 72 -4.40 -3.77 6.30
CA ASN A 72 -3.87 -2.50 5.88
C ASN A 72 -4.91 -1.63 5.12
N THR A 73 -6.13 -1.62 5.63
CA THR A 73 -7.17 -0.65 5.28
C THR A 73 -7.43 0.28 6.46
N LEU A 74 -8.01 1.45 6.19
CA LEU A 74 -8.59 2.28 7.24
C LEU A 74 -9.83 1.59 7.82
N VAL A 75 -10.08 1.77 9.11
CA VAL A 75 -11.15 1.14 9.87
C VAL A 75 -11.98 2.22 10.55
N ASN A 76 -13.30 2.18 10.43
CA ASN A 76 -14.18 3.11 11.13
C ASN A 76 -14.49 2.65 12.55
N ASP A 77 -15.16 3.49 13.34
CA ASP A 77 -15.44 3.20 14.76
C ASP A 77 -16.27 1.92 14.98
N GLU A 78 -17.18 1.62 14.06
CA GLU A 78 -18.04 0.44 14.15
C GLU A 78 -17.27 -0.86 13.88
N GLU A 79 -16.18 -0.79 13.12
CA GLU A 79 -15.36 -1.94 12.70
C GLU A 79 -14.19 -2.21 13.66
N LEU A 80 -13.77 -1.24 14.49
CA LEU A 80 -12.55 -1.33 15.30
C LEU A 80 -12.49 -2.59 16.16
N ALA A 81 -13.56 -2.90 16.90
CA ALA A 81 -13.58 -4.06 17.79
C ALA A 81 -13.50 -5.38 17.02
N ALA A 82 -14.15 -5.48 15.86
CA ALA A 82 -14.08 -6.65 15.00
C ALA A 82 -12.70 -6.80 14.36
N ALA A 83 -12.09 -5.71 13.90
CA ALA A 83 -10.74 -5.70 13.35
C ALA A 83 -9.69 -6.12 14.39
N ALA A 84 -9.80 -5.62 15.64
CA ALA A 84 -8.91 -6.02 16.72
C ALA A 84 -9.04 -7.52 17.06
N ARG A 85 -10.27 -8.03 17.12
CA ARG A 85 -10.54 -9.47 17.31
C ARG A 85 -9.94 -10.31 16.18
N TYR A 86 -10.15 -9.89 14.93
CA TYR A 86 -9.56 -10.58 13.79
C TYR A 86 -8.04 -10.66 13.87
N VAL A 87 -7.35 -9.61 14.35
CA VAL A 87 -5.89 -9.66 14.53
C VAL A 87 -5.49 -10.60 15.68
N ALA A 88 -6.26 -10.66 16.77
CA ALA A 88 -6.03 -11.63 17.82
C ALA A 88 -6.19 -13.07 17.32
N ASP A 89 -7.18 -13.34 16.45
CA ASP A 89 -7.36 -14.64 15.81
C ASP A 89 -6.17 -14.98 14.91
N LEU A 90 -5.64 -14.01 14.14
CA LEU A 90 -4.44 -14.20 13.30
C LEU A 90 -3.21 -14.58 14.14
N TYR A 91 -3.02 -13.94 15.28
CA TYR A 91 -1.92 -14.29 16.19
C TYR A 91 -2.10 -15.70 16.78
N SER A 92 -3.32 -16.04 17.17
CA SER A 92 -3.65 -17.36 17.73
C SER A 92 -3.37 -18.50 16.77
N ILE A 93 -3.46 -18.28 15.46
CA ILE A 93 -3.11 -19.28 14.44
C ILE A 93 -1.64 -19.21 13.99
N GLY A 94 -0.82 -18.33 14.59
CA GLY A 94 0.63 -18.28 14.39
C GLY A 94 1.11 -17.30 13.31
N ALA A 95 0.37 -16.23 13.00
CA ALA A 95 0.89 -15.18 12.10
C ALA A 95 2.15 -14.52 12.68
N ASP A 96 3.22 -14.42 11.88
CA ASP A 96 4.51 -13.87 12.33
C ASP A 96 4.50 -12.34 12.45
N ALA A 97 3.66 -11.65 11.70
CA ALA A 97 3.47 -10.20 11.77
C ALA A 97 2.16 -9.78 11.11
N VAL A 98 1.68 -8.60 11.46
CA VAL A 98 0.60 -7.91 10.73
C VAL A 98 1.08 -6.61 10.12
N ILE A 99 0.62 -6.33 8.89
CA ILE A 99 0.95 -5.11 8.15
C ILE A 99 -0.27 -4.18 8.25
N VAL A 100 -0.12 -3.04 8.95
CA VAL A 100 -1.22 -2.15 9.32
C VAL A 100 -1.05 -0.76 8.73
N GLN A 101 -2.16 -0.12 8.32
CA GLN A 101 -2.20 1.29 7.90
C GLN A 101 -2.79 2.18 8.99
N ASP A 102 -3.90 1.75 9.59
CA ASP A 102 -4.67 2.53 10.56
C ASP A 102 -3.93 2.66 11.90
N VAL A 103 -3.65 3.91 12.30
CA VAL A 103 -2.86 4.20 13.51
C VAL A 103 -3.63 3.80 14.78
N GLY A 104 -4.94 4.00 14.80
CA GLY A 104 -5.79 3.62 15.93
C GLY A 104 -5.85 2.10 16.11
N LEU A 105 -6.02 1.37 15.00
CA LEU A 105 -5.96 -0.09 15.03
C LEU A 105 -4.58 -0.59 15.48
N ALA A 106 -3.49 0.02 14.99
CA ALA A 106 -2.14 -0.34 15.42
C ALA A 106 -1.96 -0.16 16.93
N ARG A 107 -2.49 0.93 17.50
CA ARG A 107 -2.49 1.18 18.95
C ARG A 107 -3.26 0.09 19.70
N MET A 108 -4.48 -0.22 19.26
CA MET A 108 -5.30 -1.27 19.89
C MET A 108 -4.61 -2.64 19.85
N ILE A 109 -3.97 -2.99 18.74
CA ILE A 109 -3.23 -4.25 18.62
C ILE A 109 -2.10 -4.32 19.65
N ARG A 110 -1.36 -3.24 19.85
CA ARG A 110 -0.32 -3.17 20.89
C ARG A 110 -0.86 -3.41 22.29
N ASP A 111 -2.04 -2.89 22.57
CA ASP A 111 -2.66 -3.06 23.88
C ASP A 111 -3.24 -4.48 24.06
N ILE A 112 -3.70 -5.14 23.00
CA ILE A 112 -4.34 -6.47 23.04
C ILE A 112 -3.33 -7.61 22.83
N VAL A 113 -2.44 -7.49 21.84
CA VAL A 113 -1.47 -8.51 21.44
C VAL A 113 -0.07 -7.89 21.38
N PRO A 114 0.55 -7.56 22.52
CA PRO A 114 1.82 -6.81 22.57
C PRO A 114 2.98 -7.54 21.90
N ASP A 115 2.96 -8.86 21.84
CA ASP A 115 4.04 -9.69 21.28
C ASP A 115 3.94 -9.90 19.76
N LEU A 116 2.81 -9.51 19.13
CA LEU A 116 2.66 -9.59 17.68
C LEU A 116 3.41 -8.45 16.98
N PRO A 117 4.41 -8.75 16.13
CA PRO A 117 5.14 -7.73 15.39
C PRO A 117 4.22 -6.91 14.48
N LEU A 118 4.33 -5.56 14.58
CA LEU A 118 3.61 -4.61 13.75
C LEU A 118 4.50 -4.04 12.67
N HIS A 119 4.08 -4.20 11.41
CA HIS A 119 4.74 -3.58 10.28
C HIS A 119 3.89 -2.43 9.74
N ALA A 120 4.46 -1.22 9.66
CA ALA A 120 3.76 -0.09 9.07
C ALA A 120 3.63 -0.29 7.56
N SER A 121 2.39 -0.29 7.07
CA SER A 121 2.09 -0.41 5.64
C SER A 121 2.67 0.77 4.85
N THR A 122 3.04 0.54 3.59
CA THR A 122 3.34 1.64 2.65
C THR A 122 2.18 2.64 2.52
N GLN A 123 0.96 2.22 2.83
CA GLN A 123 -0.23 3.09 2.87
C GLN A 123 -0.26 4.04 4.07
N ALA A 124 0.59 3.86 5.08
CA ALA A 124 0.82 4.83 6.15
C ALA A 124 1.67 6.03 5.69
N THR A 125 2.15 6.01 4.45
CA THR A 125 2.87 7.12 3.79
C THR A 125 4.13 7.57 4.56
N ILE A 126 4.91 6.60 5.04
CA ILE A 126 6.18 6.88 5.72
C ILE A 126 7.29 6.93 4.68
N TYR A 127 7.98 8.08 4.58
CA TYR A 127 8.98 8.35 3.53
C TYR A 127 10.18 9.17 4.04
N SER A 128 10.14 9.65 5.29
CA SER A 128 11.14 10.54 5.86
C SER A 128 11.71 9.97 7.17
N ARG A 129 12.84 10.54 7.59
CA ARG A 129 13.49 10.24 8.87
C ARG A 129 12.54 10.46 10.05
N GLU A 130 11.81 11.55 10.05
CA GLU A 130 10.86 11.95 11.09
C GLU A 130 9.70 10.95 11.18
N GLY A 131 9.18 10.53 10.01
CA GLY A 131 8.13 9.50 9.94
C GLY A 131 8.58 8.14 10.45
N VAL A 132 9.84 7.75 10.18
CA VAL A 132 10.42 6.49 10.67
C VAL A 132 10.63 6.53 12.19
N MET A 133 11.09 7.67 12.74
CA MET A 133 11.22 7.85 14.19
C MET A 133 9.85 7.79 14.89
N TRP A 134 8.86 8.49 14.34
CA TRP A 134 7.49 8.41 14.84
C TRP A 134 6.96 6.96 14.84
N ALA A 135 7.18 6.21 13.76
CA ALA A 135 6.75 4.81 13.67
C ALA A 135 7.41 3.95 14.76
N LYS A 136 8.69 4.19 15.08
CA LYS A 136 9.36 3.52 16.20
C LYS A 136 8.68 3.82 17.53
N ASN A 137 8.38 5.10 17.78
CA ASN A 137 7.71 5.53 19.01
C ASN A 137 6.26 5.01 19.10
N ALA A 138 5.58 4.84 17.94
CA ALA A 138 4.25 4.23 17.84
C ALA A 138 4.27 2.70 18.00
N GLY A 139 5.46 2.09 18.12
CA GLY A 139 5.62 0.66 18.40
C GLY A 139 5.68 -0.22 17.14
N PHE A 140 5.95 0.33 15.98
CA PHE A 140 6.20 -0.48 14.78
C PHE A 140 7.64 -1.04 14.79
N GLU A 141 7.79 -2.34 14.54
CA GLU A 141 9.07 -3.02 14.42
C GLU A 141 9.66 -2.89 13.02
N ARG A 142 8.81 -2.74 11.98
CA ARG A 142 9.22 -2.59 10.59
C ARG A 142 8.41 -1.51 9.89
N VAL A 143 9.04 -0.77 9.00
CA VAL A 143 8.39 0.24 8.13
C VAL A 143 8.58 -0.13 6.68
N ILE A 144 7.47 -0.28 5.96
CA ILE A 144 7.46 -0.41 4.50
C ILE A 144 7.40 1.00 3.92
N LEU A 145 8.53 1.50 3.46
CA LEU A 145 8.65 2.86 2.94
C LEU A 145 7.71 3.10 1.76
N ALA A 146 7.30 4.36 1.60
CA ALA A 146 6.58 4.80 0.42
C ALA A 146 7.42 4.51 -0.84
N ARG A 147 6.77 4.09 -1.93
CA ARG A 147 7.44 3.72 -3.20
C ARG A 147 8.10 4.89 -3.89
N GLU A 148 7.74 6.08 -3.48
CA GLU A 148 8.24 7.35 -3.96
C GLU A 148 9.56 7.77 -3.30
N THR A 149 10.03 7.04 -2.28
CA THR A 149 11.27 7.33 -1.55
C THR A 149 12.48 7.07 -2.44
N THR A 150 13.37 8.04 -2.53
CA THR A 150 14.63 7.95 -3.28
C THR A 150 15.72 7.27 -2.47
N LEU A 151 16.78 6.83 -3.16
CA LEU A 151 17.91 6.19 -2.47
C LEU A 151 18.61 7.15 -1.50
N SER A 152 18.71 8.44 -1.83
CA SER A 152 19.28 9.46 -0.94
C SER A 152 18.43 9.68 0.31
N GLU A 153 17.10 9.65 0.19
CA GLU A 153 16.20 9.72 1.35
C GLU A 153 16.31 8.46 2.23
N ILE A 154 16.45 7.28 1.61
CA ILE A 154 16.74 6.03 2.34
C ILE A 154 18.07 6.14 3.08
N ASP A 155 19.12 6.64 2.45
CA ASP A 155 20.44 6.82 3.11
C ASP A 155 20.33 7.78 4.32
N ARG A 156 19.52 8.85 4.25
CA ARG A 156 19.22 9.74 5.39
C ARG A 156 18.48 9.01 6.53
N ILE A 157 17.56 8.12 6.20
CA ILE A 157 16.85 7.27 7.17
C ILE A 157 17.82 6.28 7.82
N LEU A 158 18.65 5.62 7.03
CA LEU A 158 19.59 4.61 7.50
C LEU A 158 20.77 5.21 8.31
N ALA A 159 21.01 6.51 8.20
CA ALA A 159 21.94 7.24 9.05
C ALA A 159 21.47 7.37 10.51
N LEU A 160 20.21 7.09 10.82
CA LEU A 160 19.74 6.94 12.21
C LEU A 160 20.39 5.73 12.88
N ASP A 161 20.66 5.83 14.19
CA ASP A 161 21.10 4.67 14.97
C ASP A 161 20.11 3.49 14.77
N PRO A 162 20.57 2.29 14.39
CA PRO A 162 19.72 1.12 14.22
C PRO A 162 18.84 0.79 15.44
N LYS A 163 19.26 1.16 16.65
CA LYS A 163 18.46 0.99 17.88
C LYS A 163 17.30 1.97 17.98
N MET A 164 17.42 3.10 17.31
CA MET A 164 16.44 4.22 17.34
C MET A 164 15.45 4.18 16.18
N ARG A 165 15.55 3.19 15.30
CA ARG A 165 14.64 3.03 14.16
C ARG A 165 14.08 1.62 14.07
N PRO A 166 12.90 1.43 13.45
CA PRO A 166 12.41 0.12 13.07
C PRO A 166 13.22 -0.45 11.89
N GLU A 167 12.99 -1.70 11.57
CA GLU A 167 13.49 -2.31 10.35
C GLU A 167 12.92 -1.60 9.12
N ILE A 168 13.73 -1.52 8.06
CA ILE A 168 13.33 -0.86 6.80
C ILE A 168 13.08 -1.91 5.73
N GLU A 169 11.88 -1.85 5.15
CA GLU A 169 11.44 -2.67 4.02
C GLU A 169 11.16 -1.78 2.82
N ILE A 170 11.58 -2.19 1.62
CA ILE A 170 11.34 -1.46 0.37
C ILE A 170 10.72 -2.36 -0.69
N PHE A 171 9.91 -1.78 -1.58
CA PHE A 171 9.47 -2.47 -2.78
C PHE A 171 10.60 -2.52 -3.82
N VAL A 172 10.77 -3.69 -4.44
CA VAL A 172 11.81 -3.92 -5.46
C VAL A 172 11.25 -4.35 -6.82
N HIS A 173 10.00 -4.79 -6.87
CA HIS A 173 9.39 -5.24 -8.12
C HIS A 173 7.87 -5.06 -8.14
N GLY A 174 7.32 -4.79 -9.34
CA GLY A 174 5.90 -4.80 -9.61
C GLY A 174 5.27 -3.41 -9.73
N ALA A 175 3.96 -3.32 -9.57
CA ALA A 175 3.20 -2.11 -9.89
C ALA A 175 3.56 -0.90 -9.03
N LEU A 176 3.75 0.26 -9.67
CA LEU A 176 3.82 1.57 -9.01
C LEU A 176 2.44 2.24 -8.99
N CYS A 177 2.17 3.02 -7.95
CA CYS A 177 1.07 3.97 -7.91
C CYS A 177 1.50 5.31 -8.52
N TYR A 178 0.54 6.05 -9.08
CA TYR A 178 0.80 7.41 -9.55
C TYR A 178 0.83 8.41 -8.39
N CYS A 179 -0.16 8.30 -7.49
CA CYS A 179 -0.24 9.05 -6.24
C CYS A 179 0.63 8.40 -5.17
N PHE A 180 1.09 9.16 -4.20
CA PHE A 180 1.65 8.60 -2.98
C PHE A 180 0.69 7.56 -2.39
N SER A 181 1.22 6.39 -2.05
CA SER A 181 0.42 5.29 -1.50
C SER A 181 -0.23 5.72 -0.18
N GLY A 182 -1.53 5.44 -0.02
CA GLY A 182 -2.32 5.86 1.15
C GLY A 182 -2.95 7.25 1.05
N GLN A 183 -2.59 8.06 0.04
CA GLN A 183 -3.06 9.44 -0.11
C GLN A 183 -4.01 9.64 -1.31
N CYS A 184 -4.40 8.56 -2.00
CA CYS A 184 -5.23 8.65 -3.18
C CYS A 184 -6.72 8.54 -2.86
N LEU A 185 -7.47 9.61 -3.11
CA LEU A 185 -8.92 9.68 -2.98
C LEU A 185 -9.65 9.68 -4.35
N LEU A 186 -8.91 9.64 -5.49
CA LEU A 186 -9.52 9.77 -6.81
C LEU A 186 -10.48 8.62 -7.13
N SER A 187 -10.16 7.39 -6.70
CA SER A 187 -11.01 6.22 -6.95
C SER A 187 -12.36 6.32 -6.24
N SER A 188 -12.34 6.77 -4.99
CA SER A 188 -13.54 7.01 -4.21
C SER A 188 -14.32 8.21 -4.76
N ALA A 189 -13.66 9.32 -5.10
CA ALA A 189 -14.29 10.51 -5.68
C ALA A 189 -15.07 10.22 -6.98
N ILE A 190 -14.53 9.38 -7.86
CA ILE A 190 -15.17 9.00 -9.12
C ILE A 190 -16.36 8.06 -8.91
N GLY A 191 -16.23 7.05 -8.06
CA GLY A 191 -17.19 5.94 -8.01
C GLY A 191 -17.48 5.36 -6.63
N GLY A 192 -17.08 6.02 -5.52
CA GLY A 192 -17.35 5.54 -4.16
C GLY A 192 -16.46 4.40 -3.69
N ARG A 193 -15.51 3.93 -4.52
CA ARG A 193 -14.63 2.79 -4.27
C ARG A 193 -13.30 3.27 -3.68
N SER A 194 -13.16 3.24 -2.35
CA SER A 194 -11.95 3.74 -1.69
C SER A 194 -10.72 2.86 -1.93
N GLY A 195 -9.62 3.49 -2.33
CA GLY A 195 -8.31 2.86 -2.40
C GLY A 195 -7.77 2.49 -1.01
N ASN A 196 -8.07 3.30 0.00
CA ASN A 196 -7.69 3.09 1.40
C ASN A 196 -8.54 2.02 2.11
N ARG A 197 -9.63 1.59 1.45
CA ARG A 197 -10.49 0.48 1.87
C ARG A 197 -10.37 -0.76 0.96
N GLY A 198 -9.29 -0.84 0.18
CA GLY A 198 -8.97 -2.00 -0.66
C GLY A 198 -9.70 -2.09 -2.00
N MET A 199 -10.54 -1.10 -2.37
CA MET A 199 -11.42 -1.17 -3.54
C MET A 199 -11.00 -0.28 -4.71
N CYS A 200 -9.71 0.06 -4.83
CA CYS A 200 -9.21 0.94 -5.87
C CYS A 200 -9.63 0.51 -7.28
N ALA A 201 -10.33 1.41 -8.02
CA ALA A 201 -10.76 1.21 -9.40
C ALA A 201 -9.66 1.51 -10.43
N GLN A 202 -8.45 1.82 -9.99
CA GLN A 202 -7.29 2.18 -10.81
C GLN A 202 -7.57 3.34 -11.80
N PRO A 203 -8.10 4.50 -11.35
CA PRO A 203 -8.38 5.63 -12.22
C PRO A 203 -7.11 6.16 -12.93
N CYS A 204 -5.93 6.05 -12.30
CA CYS A 204 -4.66 6.40 -12.93
C CYS A 204 -4.31 5.55 -14.16
N ARG A 205 -5.00 4.41 -14.39
CA ARG A 205 -4.84 3.55 -15.58
C ARG A 205 -5.92 3.78 -16.65
N LYS A 206 -6.71 4.85 -16.53
CA LYS A 206 -7.73 5.25 -17.51
C LYS A 206 -7.17 6.31 -18.45
N PRO A 207 -7.74 6.44 -19.66
CA PRO A 207 -7.34 7.51 -20.58
C PRO A 207 -7.98 8.83 -20.18
N TYR A 208 -7.21 9.90 -20.37
CA TYR A 208 -7.62 11.29 -20.15
C TYR A 208 -7.22 12.16 -21.34
N THR A 209 -8.02 13.21 -21.57
CA THR A 209 -7.66 14.32 -22.44
C THR A 209 -7.21 15.49 -21.58
N LEU A 210 -6.05 16.07 -21.84
CA LEU A 210 -5.58 17.27 -21.18
C LEU A 210 -6.27 18.49 -21.80
N LEU A 211 -6.80 19.37 -20.95
CA LEU A 211 -7.43 20.62 -21.30
C LEU A 211 -6.61 21.79 -20.80
N GLY A 212 -6.53 22.88 -21.58
CA GLY A 212 -6.13 24.19 -21.14
C GLY A 212 -7.32 25.15 -21.16
N SER A 213 -7.38 26.10 -20.24
CA SER A 213 -8.47 27.06 -20.17
C SER A 213 -8.05 28.40 -19.58
N GLY A 214 -8.78 29.47 -19.93
CA GLY A 214 -8.85 30.69 -19.13
C GLY A 214 -9.55 30.43 -17.79
N ILE A 215 -9.59 31.43 -16.94
CA ILE A 215 -10.35 31.45 -15.68
C ILE A 215 -11.24 32.67 -15.57
N ASP A 216 -12.39 32.51 -14.92
CA ASP A 216 -13.25 33.63 -14.53
C ASP A 216 -12.85 34.21 -13.15
N ARG A 217 -13.60 35.20 -12.63
CA ARG A 217 -13.35 35.81 -11.33
C ARG A 217 -13.35 34.85 -10.14
N TYR A 218 -14.04 33.71 -10.26
CA TYR A 218 -14.06 32.67 -9.23
C TYR A 218 -13.06 31.53 -9.48
N GLY A 219 -12.13 31.70 -10.43
CA GLY A 219 -11.16 30.68 -10.80
C GLY A 219 -11.76 29.45 -11.49
N ARG A 220 -12.98 29.59 -12.09
CA ARG A 220 -13.57 28.50 -12.87
C ARG A 220 -13.02 28.49 -14.29
N PRO A 221 -12.83 27.31 -14.90
CA PRO A 221 -12.40 27.20 -16.30
C PRO A 221 -13.34 27.95 -17.24
N ALA A 222 -12.79 28.75 -18.14
CA ALA A 222 -13.50 29.48 -19.18
C ALA A 222 -12.82 29.26 -20.53
N GLY A 223 -13.59 28.89 -21.57
CA GLY A 223 -13.04 28.68 -22.93
C GLY A 223 -12.06 27.52 -22.98
N ALA A 224 -12.40 26.35 -22.40
CA ALA A 224 -11.54 25.18 -22.39
C ALA A 224 -11.31 24.60 -23.79
N GLU A 225 -10.07 24.28 -24.14
CA GLU A 225 -9.66 23.62 -25.38
C GLU A 225 -8.84 22.36 -25.11
N ASP A 226 -8.94 21.40 -26.05
CA ASP A 226 -8.19 20.15 -26.00
C ASP A 226 -6.74 20.39 -26.38
N ILE A 227 -5.80 19.97 -25.52
CA ILE A 227 -4.38 19.99 -25.84
C ILE A 227 -4.04 18.69 -26.58
N PRO A 228 -3.57 18.76 -27.86
CA PRO A 228 -3.29 17.59 -28.66
C PRO A 228 -2.06 16.85 -28.11
N LEU A 229 -2.27 15.65 -27.56
CA LEU A 229 -1.22 14.76 -27.09
C LEU A 229 -1.29 13.41 -27.82
N SER A 230 -0.15 12.84 -28.12
CA SER A 230 -0.05 11.49 -28.69
C SER A 230 -0.35 10.40 -27.64
N MET A 231 -0.22 10.73 -26.35
CA MET A 231 -0.45 9.84 -25.20
C MET A 231 -1.84 10.06 -24.62
N ARG A 232 -2.46 8.97 -24.16
CA ARG A 232 -3.81 9.05 -23.56
C ARG A 232 -3.86 8.64 -22.10
N TYR A 233 -2.91 7.82 -21.62
CA TYR A 233 -2.91 7.28 -20.26
C TYR A 233 -2.00 8.11 -19.36
N LEU A 234 -2.30 9.41 -19.27
CA LEU A 234 -1.43 10.45 -18.72
C LEU A 234 -0.89 10.16 -17.32
N LEU A 235 -1.66 9.45 -16.50
CA LEU A 235 -1.33 9.09 -15.12
C LEU A 235 -0.80 7.66 -14.96
N SER A 236 -0.50 6.95 -16.07
CA SER A 236 -0.07 5.55 -16.00
C SER A 236 1.44 5.43 -15.81
N THR A 237 1.86 4.82 -14.69
CA THR A 237 3.26 4.48 -14.41
C THR A 237 3.69 3.17 -15.07
N ARG A 238 4.99 2.98 -15.30
CA ARG A 238 5.62 1.69 -15.58
C ARG A 238 5.65 0.83 -14.31
N ASP A 239 6.06 -0.42 -14.44
CA ASP A 239 6.27 -1.31 -13.30
C ASP A 239 7.71 -1.17 -12.78
N LEU A 240 7.87 -1.22 -11.46
CA LEU A 240 9.17 -1.18 -10.80
C LEU A 240 9.95 -2.46 -11.07
N MET A 241 11.24 -2.35 -11.37
CA MET A 241 12.19 -3.45 -11.42
C MET A 241 13.56 -3.00 -10.94
N LEU A 242 13.89 -3.30 -9.68
CA LEU A 242 15.19 -2.97 -9.07
C LEU A 242 16.20 -4.11 -9.17
N TYR A 243 15.90 -5.16 -9.93
CA TYR A 243 16.80 -6.28 -10.17
C TYR A 243 18.22 -5.84 -10.58
N PRO A 244 18.41 -4.88 -11.52
CA PRO A 244 19.75 -4.41 -11.88
C PRO A 244 20.53 -3.70 -10.76
N PHE A 245 19.80 -3.18 -9.75
CA PHE A 245 20.35 -2.37 -8.65
C PHE A 245 20.57 -3.17 -7.36
N LEU A 246 20.31 -4.49 -7.35
CA LEU A 246 20.34 -5.30 -6.14
C LEU A 246 21.66 -5.24 -5.39
N ARG A 247 22.81 -5.23 -6.10
CA ARG A 247 24.13 -5.11 -5.47
C ARG A 247 24.29 -3.80 -4.69
N GLU A 248 23.70 -2.73 -5.20
CA GLU A 248 23.74 -1.43 -4.53
C GLU A 248 22.80 -1.39 -3.32
N ILE A 249 21.63 -1.98 -3.45
CA ILE A 249 20.61 -2.06 -2.41
C ILE A 249 21.09 -2.92 -1.24
N THR A 250 21.67 -4.11 -1.52
CA THR A 250 22.10 -5.07 -0.49
C THR A 250 23.33 -4.63 0.31
N ARG A 251 23.98 -3.55 -0.07
CA ARG A 251 25.06 -2.91 0.73
C ARG A 251 24.52 -2.03 1.86
N ARG A 252 23.22 -1.78 1.87
CA ARG A 252 22.51 -0.95 2.86
C ARG A 252 21.83 -1.82 3.90
N ASP A 253 21.64 -1.29 5.10
CA ASP A 253 20.93 -1.97 6.19
C ASP A 253 19.41 -1.97 5.95
N ILE A 254 19.00 -2.59 4.84
CA ILE A 254 17.61 -2.83 4.45
C ILE A 254 17.24 -4.23 4.92
N ALA A 255 16.20 -4.35 5.72
CA ALA A 255 15.79 -5.61 6.33
C ALA A 255 15.05 -6.52 5.36
N ALA A 256 14.22 -5.96 4.46
CA ALA A 256 13.40 -6.76 3.54
C ALA A 256 13.21 -6.12 2.17
N LEU A 257 13.15 -6.97 1.14
CA LEU A 257 12.88 -6.65 -0.25
C LEU A 257 11.51 -7.21 -0.64
N LYS A 258 10.54 -6.33 -0.88
CA LYS A 258 9.15 -6.70 -1.16
C LYS A 258 8.83 -6.72 -2.64
N ILE A 259 8.23 -7.81 -3.10
CA ILE A 259 7.69 -7.96 -4.45
C ILE A 259 6.19 -7.66 -4.42
N GLU A 260 5.70 -6.71 -5.23
CA GLU A 260 4.26 -6.47 -5.40
C GLU A 260 3.67 -7.50 -6.37
N GLY A 261 2.52 -8.08 -6.01
CA GLY A 261 1.93 -9.07 -6.91
C GLY A 261 0.77 -9.90 -6.37
N ARG A 262 0.06 -9.52 -5.30
CA ARG A 262 -1.08 -10.32 -4.75
C ARG A 262 -2.20 -10.61 -5.77
N MET A 263 -2.35 -9.77 -6.80
CA MET A 263 -3.31 -10.00 -7.88
C MET A 263 -2.66 -10.67 -9.11
N ARG A 264 -1.50 -11.29 -8.97
CA ARG A 264 -0.76 -11.94 -10.05
C ARG A 264 -0.90 -13.45 -9.98
N SER A 265 -0.64 -14.08 -11.13
CA SER A 265 -0.68 -15.54 -11.23
C SER A 265 0.46 -16.21 -10.46
N PRO A 266 0.31 -17.50 -10.08
CA PRO A 266 1.39 -18.28 -9.47
C PRO A 266 2.68 -18.32 -10.30
N GLU A 267 2.56 -18.32 -11.63
CA GLU A 267 3.71 -18.31 -12.55
C GLU A 267 4.51 -16.99 -12.44
N TYR A 268 3.81 -15.84 -12.31
CA TYR A 268 4.47 -14.57 -12.06
C TYR A 268 5.24 -14.61 -10.74
N VAL A 269 4.58 -15.06 -9.68
CA VAL A 269 5.21 -15.12 -8.35
C VAL A 269 6.43 -16.02 -8.38
N GLY A 270 6.31 -17.25 -8.90
CA GLY A 270 7.42 -18.19 -9.00
C GLY A 270 8.58 -17.67 -9.85
N THR A 271 8.30 -17.03 -10.98
CA THR A 271 9.35 -16.49 -11.88
C THR A 271 10.09 -15.33 -11.22
N VAL A 272 9.37 -14.34 -10.69
CA VAL A 272 9.97 -13.13 -10.10
C VAL A 272 10.74 -13.48 -8.82
N VAL A 273 10.12 -14.23 -7.90
CA VAL A 273 10.78 -14.62 -6.64
C VAL A 273 12.05 -15.44 -6.90
N SER A 274 12.01 -16.40 -7.85
CA SER A 274 13.21 -17.18 -8.21
C SER A 274 14.34 -16.32 -8.76
N ALA A 275 14.03 -15.33 -9.62
CA ALA A 275 15.04 -14.44 -10.18
C ALA A 275 15.74 -13.62 -9.08
N TYR A 276 14.93 -13.01 -8.19
CA TYR A 276 15.47 -12.25 -7.05
C TYR A 276 16.23 -13.13 -6.06
N ARG A 277 15.73 -14.33 -5.76
CA ARG A 277 16.41 -15.28 -4.87
C ARG A 277 17.76 -15.71 -5.40
N ASN A 278 17.82 -16.11 -6.68
CA ASN A 278 19.07 -16.49 -7.32
C ASN A 278 20.09 -15.32 -7.34
N ALA A 279 19.58 -14.09 -7.57
CA ALA A 279 20.44 -12.90 -7.53
C ALA A 279 21.01 -12.65 -6.14
N LEU A 280 20.17 -12.74 -5.10
CA LEU A 280 20.62 -12.56 -3.71
C LEU A 280 21.65 -13.63 -3.30
N ASP A 281 21.45 -14.88 -3.68
CA ASP A 281 22.40 -15.97 -3.39
C ASP A 281 23.76 -15.73 -4.07
N ARG A 282 23.73 -15.34 -5.35
CA ARG A 282 24.96 -15.03 -6.09
C ARG A 282 25.65 -13.76 -5.63
N ILE A 283 24.91 -12.81 -5.03
CA ILE A 283 25.51 -11.63 -4.38
C ILE A 283 26.34 -12.07 -3.16
N ILE A 284 25.85 -13.04 -2.35
CA ILE A 284 26.61 -13.61 -1.23
C ILE A 284 27.94 -14.21 -1.72
N GLU A 285 27.86 -14.96 -2.82
CA GLU A 285 29.01 -15.61 -3.43
C GLU A 285 29.99 -14.61 -4.10
N GLY A 286 29.60 -13.31 -4.18
CA GLY A 286 30.37 -12.26 -4.85
C GLY A 286 30.37 -12.35 -6.38
N ALA A 287 29.61 -13.28 -6.96
CA ALA A 287 29.63 -13.65 -8.38
C ALA A 287 28.44 -13.09 -9.19
N TRP A 288 27.65 -12.15 -8.64
CA TRP A 288 26.45 -11.67 -9.30
C TRP A 288 26.69 -10.51 -10.26
N SER A 289 26.04 -10.60 -11.42
CA SER A 289 25.76 -9.51 -12.36
C SER A 289 24.33 -9.66 -12.89
N PRO A 290 23.66 -8.57 -13.28
CA PRO A 290 22.31 -8.65 -13.84
C PRO A 290 22.23 -9.62 -15.02
N SER A 291 21.29 -10.56 -14.98
CA SER A 291 21.03 -11.53 -16.04
C SER A 291 19.99 -10.98 -17.00
N THR A 292 20.37 -10.87 -18.29
CA THR A 292 19.44 -10.46 -19.36
C THR A 292 18.31 -11.48 -19.48
N GLU A 293 18.62 -12.77 -19.32
CA GLU A 293 17.62 -13.85 -19.40
C GLU A 293 16.56 -13.71 -18.30
N ASP A 294 16.96 -13.44 -17.05
CA ASP A 294 16.01 -13.23 -15.95
C ASP A 294 15.13 -12.00 -16.21
N MET A 295 15.71 -10.90 -16.69
CA MET A 295 14.95 -9.69 -17.04
C MET A 295 13.97 -9.93 -18.19
N ASP A 296 14.37 -10.71 -19.21
CA ASP A 296 13.51 -11.09 -20.32
C ASP A 296 12.35 -11.97 -19.84
N GLN A 297 12.60 -12.97 -18.98
CA GLN A 297 11.57 -13.83 -18.40
C GLN A 297 10.59 -13.04 -17.56
N MET A 298 11.05 -12.12 -16.69
CA MET A 298 10.20 -11.24 -15.90
C MET A 298 9.35 -10.32 -16.82
N SER A 299 9.93 -9.85 -17.94
CA SER A 299 9.20 -9.02 -18.92
C SER A 299 8.10 -9.82 -19.63
N ILE A 300 8.39 -11.07 -20.02
CA ILE A 300 7.45 -11.94 -20.74
C ILE A 300 6.27 -12.31 -19.84
N ILE A 301 6.53 -12.61 -18.55
CA ILE A 301 5.47 -13.06 -17.66
C ILE A 301 4.49 -11.93 -17.33
N PHE A 302 4.97 -10.72 -17.12
CA PHE A 302 4.17 -9.50 -17.01
C PHE A 302 5.02 -8.23 -16.96
N SER A 303 4.75 -7.27 -17.85
CA SER A 303 5.38 -5.93 -17.80
C SER A 303 4.53 -4.88 -18.50
N ARG A 304 4.40 -3.69 -17.87
CA ARG A 304 3.92 -2.44 -18.52
C ARG A 304 5.08 -1.58 -19.07
N GLY A 305 6.25 -2.18 -19.25
CA GLY A 305 7.54 -1.53 -19.31
C GLY A 305 8.10 -1.36 -17.90
N PHE A 306 9.41 -1.56 -17.76
CA PHE A 306 10.07 -1.46 -16.46
C PHE A 306 10.75 -0.10 -16.27
N THR A 307 10.89 0.28 -14.98
CA THR A 307 11.58 1.47 -14.50
C THR A 307 12.32 1.11 -13.20
N GLY A 308 13.45 1.78 -12.95
CA GLY A 308 14.10 1.76 -11.63
C GLY A 308 13.38 2.63 -10.61
N GLY A 309 12.34 3.34 -11.02
CA GLY A 309 11.52 4.17 -10.15
C GLY A 309 12.28 5.35 -9.53
N TYR A 310 11.65 5.97 -8.57
CA TYR A 310 12.26 7.08 -7.81
C TYR A 310 13.54 6.64 -7.09
N LEU A 311 13.60 5.39 -6.65
CA LEU A 311 14.78 4.84 -5.97
C LEU A 311 16.03 4.93 -6.85
N ALA A 312 15.94 4.62 -8.13
CA ALA A 312 17.04 4.77 -9.09
C ALA A 312 17.19 6.21 -9.64
N GLY A 313 16.46 7.18 -9.07
CA GLY A 313 16.47 8.58 -9.53
C GLY A 313 15.77 8.79 -10.87
N GLU A 314 14.91 7.86 -11.30
CA GLU A 314 14.17 8.02 -12.53
C GLU A 314 12.92 8.86 -12.34
N THR A 315 12.71 9.78 -13.27
CA THR A 315 11.57 10.69 -13.30
C THR A 315 10.98 10.72 -14.73
N ASP A 316 9.87 11.42 -14.92
CA ASP A 316 9.31 11.78 -16.21
C ASP A 316 9.02 10.56 -17.13
N THR A 317 9.50 10.60 -18.35
CA THR A 317 9.24 9.58 -19.36
C THR A 317 9.84 8.21 -19.05
N ARG A 318 10.85 8.14 -18.18
CA ARG A 318 11.42 6.86 -17.74
C ARG A 318 10.55 6.18 -16.70
N LEU A 319 9.89 6.95 -15.84
CA LEU A 319 8.96 6.45 -14.83
C LEU A 319 7.57 6.18 -15.39
N MET A 320 7.11 7.00 -16.34
CA MET A 320 5.74 6.99 -16.83
C MET A 320 5.59 6.17 -18.11
N GLY A 321 4.57 5.29 -18.13
CA GLY A 321 4.19 4.48 -19.30
C GLY A 321 2.90 4.98 -19.96
N ARG A 322 2.87 6.25 -20.34
CA ARG A 322 1.67 6.99 -20.77
C ARG A 322 1.02 6.50 -22.05
N GLU A 323 1.67 5.57 -22.78
CA GLU A 323 1.13 5.02 -24.02
C GLU A 323 0.03 3.97 -23.75
N ARG A 324 0.27 3.04 -22.81
CA ARG A 324 -0.59 1.90 -22.52
C ARG A 324 -0.56 1.50 -21.05
N PRO A 325 -1.69 1.07 -20.44
CA PRO A 325 -1.79 0.67 -19.04
C PRO A 325 -1.72 -0.84 -18.81
N ASP A 326 -1.77 -1.63 -19.88
CA ASP A 326 -1.87 -3.10 -19.88
C ASP A 326 -0.51 -3.80 -20.01
N ASN A 327 -0.52 -5.13 -20.00
CA ASN A 327 0.67 -5.93 -20.21
C ASN A 327 1.26 -5.69 -21.61
N ARG A 328 2.48 -5.21 -21.67
CA ARG A 328 3.23 -5.04 -22.94
C ARG A 328 4.08 -6.26 -23.25
N GLY A 329 4.50 -6.99 -22.22
CA GLY A 329 5.47 -8.08 -22.38
C GLY A 329 6.87 -7.57 -22.72
N LEU A 330 7.69 -8.48 -23.25
CA LEU A 330 9.04 -8.21 -23.75
C LEU A 330 8.98 -7.59 -25.15
N PHE A 331 9.51 -6.39 -25.34
CA PHE A 331 9.69 -5.82 -26.67
C PHE A 331 10.73 -6.65 -27.42
N PHE A 332 10.25 -7.44 -28.37
CA PHE A 332 11.08 -8.43 -29.01
C PHE A 332 11.85 -7.88 -30.21
N GLY A 333 11.25 -6.95 -30.96
CA GLY A 333 11.88 -6.34 -32.10
C GLY A 333 10.90 -5.72 -33.11
N GLU A 334 11.41 -5.38 -34.28
CA GLU A 334 10.65 -4.74 -35.36
C GLU A 334 10.56 -5.66 -36.55
N VAL A 335 9.39 -5.71 -37.21
CA VAL A 335 9.18 -6.45 -38.47
C VAL A 335 9.99 -5.82 -39.58
N VAL A 336 10.93 -6.59 -40.15
CA VAL A 336 11.78 -6.15 -41.26
C VAL A 336 11.25 -6.58 -42.62
N SER A 337 10.50 -7.68 -42.69
CA SER A 337 9.83 -8.14 -43.92
C SER A 337 8.62 -9.00 -43.59
N CYS A 338 7.67 -9.04 -44.52
CA CYS A 338 6.51 -9.93 -44.50
C CYS A 338 6.50 -10.83 -45.70
N ASP A 339 6.14 -12.07 -45.52
CA ASP A 339 5.91 -13.03 -46.59
C ASP A 339 4.47 -13.57 -46.50
N PRO A 340 3.52 -12.94 -47.24
CA PRO A 340 2.14 -13.37 -47.23
C PRO A 340 1.92 -14.78 -47.79
N ALA A 341 2.79 -15.23 -48.72
CA ALA A 341 2.69 -16.54 -49.35
C ALA A 341 3.04 -17.67 -48.36
N LEU A 342 4.05 -17.43 -47.54
CA LEU A 342 4.44 -18.35 -46.44
C LEU A 342 3.65 -18.11 -45.14
N GLY A 343 2.78 -17.11 -45.10
CA GLY A 343 2.04 -16.76 -43.87
C GLY A 343 2.97 -16.44 -42.70
N SER A 344 4.07 -15.70 -42.94
CA SER A 344 5.09 -15.41 -41.95
C SER A 344 5.62 -13.98 -42.08
N PHE A 345 6.21 -13.48 -40.99
CA PHE A 345 6.99 -12.25 -40.97
C PHE A 345 8.35 -12.47 -40.30
N THR A 346 9.30 -11.64 -40.71
CA THR A 346 10.66 -11.68 -40.16
C THR A 346 10.89 -10.50 -39.24
N VAL A 347 11.44 -10.78 -38.08
CA VAL A 347 11.79 -9.78 -37.03
C VAL A 347 13.31 -9.75 -36.86
N LEU A 348 13.86 -8.57 -36.61
CA LEU A 348 15.22 -8.44 -36.09
C LEU A 348 15.14 -8.46 -34.56
N PRO A 349 15.48 -9.60 -33.90
CA PRO A 349 15.32 -9.73 -32.46
C PRO A 349 16.33 -8.84 -31.72
N LYS A 350 15.90 -8.23 -30.64
CA LYS A 350 16.73 -7.45 -29.71
C LYS A 350 17.19 -8.25 -28.49
N HIS A 351 16.64 -9.44 -28.31
CA HIS A 351 16.85 -10.34 -27.17
C HIS A 351 17.16 -11.74 -27.65
N GLY A 352 17.82 -12.54 -26.80
CA GLY A 352 18.20 -13.92 -27.12
C GLY A 352 17.05 -14.94 -27.00
N TYR A 353 15.89 -14.54 -26.49
CA TYR A 353 14.71 -15.41 -26.38
C TYR A 353 14.22 -15.80 -27.77
N VAL A 354 13.91 -17.09 -27.96
CA VAL A 354 13.28 -17.59 -29.19
C VAL A 354 11.87 -18.02 -28.85
N PRO A 355 10.83 -17.32 -29.35
CA PRO A 355 9.46 -17.68 -29.09
C PRO A 355 9.11 -19.09 -29.59
N VAL A 356 8.39 -19.85 -28.80
CA VAL A 356 7.98 -21.21 -29.09
C VAL A 356 6.46 -21.34 -29.24
N LYS A 357 6.00 -22.46 -29.75
CA LYS A 357 4.57 -22.78 -29.82
C LYS A 357 3.91 -22.65 -28.44
N GLY A 358 2.80 -21.93 -28.41
CA GLY A 358 2.06 -21.63 -27.18
C GLY A 358 2.37 -20.27 -26.57
N ASP A 359 3.47 -19.61 -26.99
CA ASP A 359 3.76 -18.24 -26.53
C ASP A 359 2.76 -17.25 -27.09
N GLY A 360 2.43 -16.23 -26.27
CA GLY A 360 1.62 -15.10 -26.67
C GLY A 360 2.47 -14.04 -27.36
N ILE A 361 2.06 -13.67 -28.57
CA ILE A 361 2.69 -12.59 -29.36
C ILE A 361 1.71 -11.45 -29.49
N ALA A 362 2.18 -10.22 -29.26
CA ALA A 362 1.45 -9.00 -29.59
C ALA A 362 2.19 -8.24 -30.69
N VAL A 363 1.44 -7.80 -31.70
CA VAL A 363 1.94 -6.96 -32.80
C VAL A 363 1.28 -5.60 -32.69
N GLU A 364 2.08 -4.56 -32.66
CA GLU A 364 1.64 -3.17 -32.53
C GLU A 364 1.98 -2.39 -33.82
N ASP A 365 1.01 -1.66 -34.30
CA ASP A 365 1.22 -0.69 -35.38
C ASP A 365 1.51 0.70 -34.79
N PRO A 366 2.75 1.19 -34.80
CA PRO A 366 3.10 2.47 -34.17
C PRO A 366 2.46 3.68 -34.88
N ARG A 367 1.88 3.54 -36.07
CA ARG A 367 1.19 4.65 -36.76
C ARG A 367 -0.24 4.83 -36.28
N SER A 368 -0.93 3.73 -36.06
CA SER A 368 -2.34 3.75 -35.62
C SER A 368 -2.51 3.51 -34.12
N GLY A 369 -1.47 3.04 -33.41
CA GLY A 369 -1.55 2.56 -32.02
C GLY A 369 -2.34 1.27 -31.87
N MET A 370 -2.72 0.61 -32.99
CA MET A 370 -3.48 -0.65 -32.95
C MET A 370 -2.59 -1.79 -32.51
N VAL A 371 -3.08 -2.59 -31.58
CA VAL A 371 -2.40 -3.78 -31.07
C VAL A 371 -3.28 -5.00 -31.27
N SER A 372 -2.70 -6.10 -31.74
CA SER A 372 -3.35 -7.39 -31.82
C SER A 372 -2.47 -8.48 -31.24
N GLY A 373 -3.06 -9.31 -30.38
CA GLY A 373 -2.41 -10.47 -29.77
C GLY A 373 -2.88 -11.78 -30.42
N TYR A 374 -2.00 -12.77 -30.43
CA TYR A 374 -2.32 -14.14 -30.81
C TYR A 374 -1.36 -15.12 -30.13
N ILE A 375 -1.73 -16.41 -30.15
CA ILE A 375 -0.88 -17.49 -29.61
C ILE A 375 -0.14 -18.14 -30.76
N LEU A 376 1.18 -18.32 -30.62
CA LEU A 376 2.00 -19.02 -31.62
C LEU A 376 1.57 -20.48 -31.75
N THR A 377 1.35 -20.89 -33.00
CA THR A 377 0.99 -22.27 -33.35
C THR A 377 2.20 -23.13 -33.73
N GLN A 378 3.35 -22.50 -33.99
CA GLN A 378 4.62 -23.12 -34.36
C GLN A 378 5.76 -22.37 -33.67
N ASP A 379 6.90 -23.02 -33.47
CA ASP A 379 8.10 -22.39 -32.97
C ASP A 379 8.64 -21.32 -33.91
N GLY A 380 9.20 -20.25 -33.34
CA GLY A 380 9.95 -19.28 -34.11
C GLY A 380 11.22 -19.88 -34.70
N MET A 381 11.54 -19.56 -35.93
CA MET A 381 12.70 -20.12 -36.65
C MET A 381 13.82 -19.08 -36.77
N LEU A 382 14.92 -19.31 -36.07
CA LEU A 382 16.10 -18.43 -36.21
C LEU A 382 16.87 -18.73 -37.48
N ARG A 383 17.09 -17.70 -38.32
CA ARG A 383 17.89 -17.74 -39.57
C ARG A 383 18.95 -16.65 -39.54
N GLY A 384 20.18 -17.02 -39.17
CA GLY A 384 21.22 -16.05 -38.86
C GLY A 384 20.84 -15.15 -37.69
N ASN A 385 20.81 -13.84 -37.91
CA ASN A 385 20.38 -12.84 -36.89
C ASN A 385 18.91 -12.43 -37.03
N ARG A 386 18.10 -13.16 -37.81
CA ARG A 386 16.69 -12.86 -38.05
C ARG A 386 15.82 -14.01 -37.57
N LEU A 387 14.66 -13.66 -37.00
CA LEU A 387 13.67 -14.64 -36.58
C LEU A 387 12.45 -14.59 -37.47
N VAL A 388 12.06 -15.75 -38.01
CA VAL A 388 10.84 -15.93 -38.79
C VAL A 388 9.74 -16.41 -37.87
N ILE A 389 8.60 -15.71 -37.84
CA ILE A 389 7.44 -15.99 -37.00
C ILE A 389 6.22 -16.24 -37.87
N SER A 390 5.44 -17.27 -37.54
CA SER A 390 4.18 -17.57 -38.23
C SER A 390 3.12 -16.52 -37.95
N MET A 391 2.38 -16.12 -38.96
CA MET A 391 1.20 -15.26 -38.86
C MET A 391 -0.09 -16.04 -38.60
N ALA A 392 -0.03 -17.37 -38.48
CA ALA A 392 -1.20 -18.18 -38.21
C ALA A 392 -1.78 -17.78 -36.86
N GLY A 393 -3.02 -17.26 -36.83
CA GLY A 393 -3.68 -16.70 -35.66
C GLY A 393 -3.60 -15.17 -35.51
N LEU A 394 -2.78 -14.47 -36.34
CA LEU A 394 -2.78 -13.02 -36.35
C LEU A 394 -4.11 -12.48 -36.90
N PRO A 395 -4.84 -11.66 -36.16
CA PRO A 395 -6.11 -11.09 -36.63
C PRO A 395 -5.94 -10.25 -37.88
N ARG A 396 -6.90 -10.38 -38.81
CA ARG A 396 -6.86 -9.68 -40.12
C ARG A 396 -6.88 -8.14 -40.01
N MET A 397 -7.16 -7.60 -38.87
CA MET A 397 -7.17 -6.15 -38.62
C MET A 397 -5.78 -5.51 -38.75
N ILE A 398 -4.71 -6.24 -38.46
CA ILE A 398 -3.35 -5.77 -38.67
C ILE A 398 -2.83 -6.37 -39.98
N ARG A 399 -2.63 -5.48 -41.00
CA ARG A 399 -1.92 -5.88 -42.21
C ARG A 399 -0.42 -5.93 -41.92
N CYS A 400 0.19 -7.10 -42.13
CA CYS A 400 1.63 -7.23 -41.95
C CYS A 400 2.38 -6.26 -42.88
N ARG A 401 3.29 -5.48 -42.29
CA ARG A 401 4.18 -4.55 -43.00
C ARG A 401 5.45 -4.31 -42.20
N LYS A 402 6.48 -3.84 -42.85
CA LYS A 402 7.72 -3.39 -42.21
C LYS A 402 7.42 -2.27 -41.21
N GLY A 403 8.10 -2.30 -40.11
CA GLY A 403 7.99 -1.30 -39.02
C GLY A 403 6.93 -1.58 -37.98
N LEU A 404 6.25 -2.74 -37.98
CA LEU A 404 5.42 -3.18 -36.89
C LEU A 404 6.29 -3.61 -35.69
N LEU A 405 5.86 -3.29 -34.48
CA LEU A 405 6.54 -3.68 -33.25
C LEU A 405 6.01 -5.02 -32.77
N VAL A 406 6.90 -5.91 -32.35
CA VAL A 406 6.55 -7.26 -31.87
C VAL A 406 6.95 -7.42 -30.42
N TYR A 407 6.02 -7.95 -29.64
CA TYR A 407 6.20 -8.24 -28.21
C TYR A 407 5.88 -9.70 -27.93
N VAL A 408 6.61 -10.30 -26.97
CA VAL A 408 6.25 -11.58 -26.36
C VAL A 408 5.56 -11.29 -25.02
N THR A 409 4.30 -11.70 -24.87
CA THR A 409 3.42 -11.28 -23.76
C THR A 409 3.10 -12.38 -22.76
N SER A 410 3.42 -13.62 -23.10
CA SER A 410 3.28 -14.79 -22.21
C SER A 410 4.07 -15.98 -22.75
N SER A 411 4.48 -16.89 -21.84
CA SER A 411 5.11 -18.14 -22.21
C SER A 411 4.73 -19.25 -21.22
N PRO A 412 3.95 -20.25 -21.65
CA PRO A 412 3.63 -21.42 -20.83
C PRO A 412 4.87 -22.19 -20.38
N GLY A 413 5.96 -22.17 -21.19
CA GLY A 413 7.21 -22.82 -20.83
C GLY A 413 7.93 -22.17 -19.64
N ILE A 414 7.89 -20.83 -19.54
CA ILE A 414 8.42 -20.10 -18.38
C ILE A 414 7.56 -20.42 -17.14
N GLY A 415 6.23 -20.35 -17.26
CA GLY A 415 5.31 -20.61 -16.17
C GLY A 415 5.45 -22.04 -15.62
N LYS A 416 5.52 -23.05 -16.49
CA LYS A 416 5.75 -24.46 -16.06
C LYS A 416 7.08 -24.63 -15.34
N ARG A 417 8.17 -24.02 -15.80
CA ARG A 417 9.47 -24.07 -15.12
C ARG A 417 9.42 -23.45 -13.74
N ALA A 418 8.72 -22.34 -13.59
CA ALA A 418 8.54 -21.68 -12.30
C ALA A 418 7.76 -22.56 -11.29
N GLN A 419 6.73 -23.26 -11.74
CA GLN A 419 5.93 -24.16 -10.91
C GLN A 419 6.65 -25.49 -10.59
N LEU A 420 7.48 -26.01 -11.51
CA LEU A 420 8.21 -27.27 -11.35
C LEU A 420 9.50 -27.13 -10.54
N ARG A 421 9.93 -25.91 -10.19
CA ARG A 421 11.06 -25.73 -9.27
C ARG A 421 10.65 -26.34 -7.94
N THR A 422 11.26 -27.49 -7.65
CA THR A 422 11.08 -28.20 -6.39
C THR A 422 11.52 -27.29 -5.26
N ILE A 423 10.80 -27.30 -4.15
CA ILE A 423 11.15 -26.62 -2.90
C ILE A 423 12.67 -26.70 -2.71
N SER A 424 13.31 -25.56 -2.73
CA SER A 424 14.76 -25.48 -2.49
C SER A 424 15.02 -26.14 -1.14
N ARG A 425 15.88 -27.15 -1.10
CA ARG A 425 16.25 -27.92 0.10
C ARG A 425 16.97 -27.11 1.20
N ARG A 426 16.61 -25.84 1.36
CA ARG A 426 17.29 -24.91 2.29
C ARG A 426 16.92 -25.13 3.73
N PHE A 427 15.64 -25.39 3.99
CA PHE A 427 15.14 -25.63 5.34
C PHE A 427 14.95 -27.12 5.56
N ARG A 428 15.50 -27.63 6.67
CA ARG A 428 15.35 -28.99 7.13
C ARG A 428 15.08 -28.95 8.63
N ILE A 429 14.17 -29.81 9.06
CA ILE A 429 13.88 -30.05 10.46
C ILE A 429 14.69 -31.29 10.85
N ALA A 430 15.75 -31.05 11.62
CA ALA A 430 16.61 -32.12 12.13
C ALA A 430 15.87 -32.90 13.21
N LEU A 431 15.83 -34.23 13.06
CA LEU A 431 15.05 -35.13 13.91
C LEU A 431 15.88 -36.36 14.28
N ASP A 432 16.05 -36.64 15.56
CA ASP A 432 16.58 -37.89 16.07
C ASP A 432 15.42 -38.79 16.50
N LEU A 433 15.50 -40.11 16.19
CA LEU A 433 14.50 -41.12 16.51
C LEU A 433 15.04 -42.14 17.51
N PHE A 434 14.24 -42.47 18.49
CA PHE A 434 14.40 -43.61 19.36
C PHE A 434 13.14 -44.49 19.32
N CYS A 435 13.28 -45.76 19.04
CA CYS A 435 12.16 -46.68 19.00
C CYS A 435 12.39 -47.87 19.99
N ASP A 436 11.43 -48.10 20.88
CA ASP A 436 11.43 -49.26 21.75
C ASP A 436 10.39 -50.29 21.25
N LEU A 437 10.93 -51.47 20.91
CA LEU A 437 10.17 -52.63 20.41
C LEU A 437 10.49 -53.83 21.28
N SER A 438 9.85 -53.86 22.45
CA SER A 438 10.04 -54.94 23.44
C SER A 438 8.83 -55.87 23.44
N PRO A 439 9.06 -57.22 23.65
CA PRO A 439 7.95 -58.17 23.75
C PRO A 439 7.02 -57.89 24.90
N GLY A 440 5.68 -57.99 24.65
CA GLY A 440 4.64 -57.91 25.68
C GLY A 440 4.23 -56.47 26.04
N GLY A 441 4.83 -55.47 25.41
CA GLY A 441 4.43 -54.06 25.51
C GLY A 441 4.13 -53.44 24.14
N PRO A 442 3.32 -52.35 24.11
CA PRO A 442 3.12 -51.61 22.86
C PRO A 442 4.40 -50.86 22.45
N PRO A 443 4.73 -50.81 21.15
CA PRO A 443 5.84 -50.01 20.64
C PRO A 443 5.79 -48.54 21.05
N VAL A 444 6.95 -47.99 21.41
CA VAL A 444 7.07 -46.54 21.69
C VAL A 444 8.04 -45.93 20.69
N LEU A 445 7.66 -44.85 20.05
CA LEU A 445 8.52 -44.05 19.17
C LEU A 445 8.67 -42.65 19.77
N GLU A 446 9.89 -42.28 20.04
CA GLU A 446 10.28 -40.95 20.49
C GLU A 446 11.04 -40.23 19.40
N GLY A 447 10.74 -38.99 19.21
CA GLY A 447 11.47 -38.08 18.30
C GLY A 447 11.90 -36.83 19.00
N THR A 448 13.17 -36.48 18.84
CA THR A 448 13.73 -35.22 19.31
C THR A 448 13.92 -34.29 18.13
N ILE A 449 13.13 -33.20 18.07
CA ILE A 449 13.24 -32.15 17.05
C ILE A 449 14.26 -31.14 17.53
N HIS A 450 15.33 -30.94 16.79
CA HIS A 450 16.34 -29.94 17.12
C HIS A 450 15.96 -28.57 16.54
N THR A 451 15.78 -27.58 17.43
CA THR A 451 15.46 -26.21 17.01
C THR A 451 16.47 -25.21 17.60
N GLY A 452 16.59 -24.01 16.99
CA GLY A 452 17.48 -22.96 17.52
C GLY A 452 17.06 -22.43 18.91
N SER A 453 15.83 -22.69 19.35
CA SER A 453 15.32 -22.28 20.67
C SER A 453 15.31 -23.39 21.72
N GLY A 454 15.73 -24.61 21.35
CA GLY A 454 15.77 -25.78 22.22
C GLY A 454 15.14 -27.02 21.53
N ASP A 455 15.31 -28.19 22.18
CA ASP A 455 14.82 -29.46 21.66
C ASP A 455 13.36 -29.71 22.07
N ILE A 456 12.57 -30.25 21.14
CA ILE A 456 11.18 -30.66 21.36
C ILE A 456 11.12 -32.17 21.32
N VAL A 457 10.69 -32.81 22.40
CA VAL A 457 10.55 -34.26 22.49
C VAL A 457 9.08 -34.66 22.26
N VAL A 458 8.86 -35.53 21.31
CA VAL A 458 7.54 -36.08 20.94
C VAL A 458 7.54 -37.58 21.17
N VAL A 459 6.60 -38.06 21.96
CA VAL A 459 6.42 -39.50 22.24
C VAL A 459 5.09 -40.00 21.69
N HIS A 460 5.15 -41.12 20.98
CA HIS A 460 3.98 -41.80 20.48
C HIS A 460 4.04 -43.29 20.81
N GLN A 461 3.02 -43.80 21.48
CA GLN A 461 2.84 -45.20 21.82
C GLN A 461 1.82 -45.85 20.88
N ALA A 462 2.15 -47.01 20.35
CA ALA A 462 1.26 -47.75 19.48
C ALA A 462 0.01 -48.27 20.25
N ASP A 463 -1.09 -48.49 19.55
CA ASP A 463 -2.31 -49.09 20.05
C ASP A 463 -2.34 -50.64 19.85
N PHE A 464 -1.20 -51.22 19.47
CA PHE A 464 -1.04 -52.67 19.28
C PHE A 464 0.19 -53.19 20.04
N VAL A 465 0.22 -54.48 20.30
CA VAL A 465 1.37 -55.19 20.90
C VAL A 465 1.92 -56.17 19.84
N PRO A 466 3.25 -56.13 19.59
CA PRO A 466 3.89 -57.07 18.65
C PRO A 466 3.70 -58.52 19.06
N GLU A 467 3.41 -59.37 18.10
CA GLU A 467 3.33 -60.82 18.31
C GLU A 467 4.73 -61.48 18.17
N SER A 468 4.89 -62.66 18.78
CA SER A 468 6.08 -63.47 18.48
C SER A 468 5.98 -64.03 17.07
N ALA A 469 7.05 -63.90 16.27
CA ALA A 469 7.07 -64.37 14.90
C ALA A 469 7.01 -65.90 14.82
N ARG A 470 6.14 -66.44 13.98
CA ARG A 470 6.00 -67.89 13.78
C ARG A 470 6.90 -68.43 12.67
N THR A 471 7.26 -67.63 11.67
CA THR A 471 8.01 -68.07 10.50
C THR A 471 9.16 -67.10 10.13
N ALA A 472 8.94 -65.80 10.07
CA ALA A 472 9.93 -64.78 9.72
C ALA A 472 9.77 -63.55 10.62
N PRO A 473 10.68 -63.30 11.54
CA PRO A 473 10.70 -62.08 12.35
C PRO A 473 11.00 -60.85 11.51
N LEU A 474 10.44 -59.72 11.90
CA LEU A 474 10.77 -58.41 11.34
C LEU A 474 12.18 -58.03 11.78
N SER A 475 13.11 -57.81 10.85
CA SER A 475 14.48 -57.41 11.24
C SER A 475 14.53 -55.93 11.71
N GLN A 476 15.47 -55.65 12.61
CA GLN A 476 15.70 -54.26 13.08
C GLN A 476 15.95 -53.31 11.91
N SER A 477 16.70 -53.75 10.89
CA SER A 477 16.97 -52.96 9.68
C SER A 477 15.71 -52.65 8.85
N GLN A 478 14.76 -53.60 8.78
CA GLN A 478 13.48 -53.33 8.13
C GLN A 478 12.64 -52.33 8.89
N VAL A 479 12.64 -52.37 10.21
CA VAL A 479 11.97 -51.36 11.05
C VAL A 479 12.58 -50.01 10.80
N GLU A 480 13.90 -49.88 10.89
CA GLU A 480 14.63 -48.63 10.66
C GLU A 480 14.35 -48.04 9.28
N GLU A 481 14.38 -48.88 8.24
CA GLU A 481 14.05 -48.45 6.87
C GLU A 481 12.62 -47.87 6.78
N GLN A 482 11.66 -48.48 7.48
CA GLN A 482 10.30 -47.98 7.52
C GLN A 482 10.17 -46.69 8.33
N LEU A 483 10.82 -46.57 9.49
CA LEU A 483 10.76 -45.41 10.33
C LEU A 483 11.42 -44.18 9.66
N ARG A 484 12.47 -44.38 8.88
CA ARG A 484 13.15 -43.32 8.11
C ARG A 484 12.29 -42.73 6.95
N LYS A 485 11.18 -43.36 6.60
CA LYS A 485 10.24 -42.87 5.58
C LYS A 485 9.34 -41.81 6.18
N THR A 486 9.82 -40.57 6.25
CA THR A 486 9.12 -39.48 6.90
C THR A 486 7.82 -39.07 6.22
N GLY A 487 7.66 -39.33 4.91
CA GLY A 487 6.51 -38.92 4.11
C GLY A 487 6.54 -37.44 3.72
N ASP A 488 7.34 -36.62 4.41
CA ASP A 488 7.60 -35.22 4.11
C ASP A 488 9.11 -34.97 4.01
N PRO A 489 9.60 -34.46 2.88
CA PRO A 489 11.04 -34.23 2.66
C PRO A 489 11.65 -33.13 3.53
N VAL A 490 10.85 -32.41 4.29
CA VAL A 490 11.32 -31.38 5.23
C VAL A 490 12.03 -31.99 6.43
N PHE A 491 11.61 -33.17 6.88
CA PHE A 491 12.27 -33.84 7.99
C PHE A 491 13.55 -34.54 7.54
N GLU A 492 14.64 -34.27 8.25
CA GLU A 492 15.95 -34.90 8.06
C GLU A 492 16.33 -35.70 9.31
N ILE A 493 16.29 -37.03 9.20
CA ILE A 493 16.62 -37.91 10.30
C ILE A 493 18.14 -37.98 10.42
N GLN A 494 18.68 -37.37 11.48
CA GLN A 494 20.09 -37.37 11.80
C GLN A 494 20.52 -38.67 12.49
N GLY A 495 19.78 -39.09 13.51
CA GLY A 495 20.02 -40.34 14.24
C GLY A 495 18.75 -41.20 14.28
N CYS A 496 18.92 -42.55 14.30
CA CYS A 496 17.84 -43.50 14.56
C CYS A 496 18.38 -44.66 15.39
N SER A 497 17.95 -44.74 16.62
CA SER A 497 18.30 -45.82 17.52
C SER A 497 17.04 -46.67 17.83
N ILE A 498 17.25 -48.00 17.85
CA ILE A 498 16.10 -48.92 18.05
C ILE A 498 16.53 -49.95 19.15
N ASN A 499 15.78 -49.94 20.23
CA ASN A 499 15.81 -51.03 21.19
C ASN A 499 14.90 -52.12 20.69
N TYR A 500 15.49 -53.20 20.11
CA TYR A 500 14.79 -54.32 19.53
C TYR A 500 15.15 -55.59 20.28
N THR A 501 14.17 -56.21 20.94
CA THR A 501 14.33 -57.45 21.68
C THR A 501 13.32 -58.49 21.26
N GLY A 502 13.80 -59.71 21.02
CA GLY A 502 12.94 -60.88 20.64
C GLY A 502 12.68 -60.97 19.13
N ASP A 503 12.10 -62.12 18.74
CA ASP A 503 11.67 -62.34 17.40
C ASP A 503 10.23 -61.83 17.22
N LEU A 504 10.11 -60.55 16.77
CA LEU A 504 8.79 -59.89 16.69
C LEU A 504 8.17 -59.99 15.28
N PHE A 505 6.89 -60.06 15.26
CA PHE A 505 6.09 -59.89 14.06
C PHE A 505 5.17 -58.69 14.22
N ILE A 506 5.25 -57.75 13.27
CA ILE A 506 4.38 -56.59 13.14
C ILE A 506 3.90 -56.52 11.69
N PRO A 507 2.57 -56.53 11.44
CA PRO A 507 2.06 -56.30 10.10
C PRO A 507 2.58 -54.95 9.55
N LEU A 508 3.09 -54.93 8.32
CA LEU A 508 3.61 -53.70 7.70
C LEU A 508 2.58 -52.54 7.67
N GLY A 509 1.28 -52.91 7.58
CA GLY A 509 0.20 -51.91 7.67
C GLY A 509 0.14 -51.20 9.02
N GLU A 510 0.29 -51.94 10.14
CA GLU A 510 0.33 -51.39 11.50
C GLU A 510 1.59 -50.50 11.73
N LEU A 511 2.76 -50.99 11.32
CA LEU A 511 4.00 -50.21 11.42
C LEU A 511 3.93 -48.90 10.61
N ASN A 512 3.32 -48.96 9.43
CA ASN A 512 3.12 -47.78 8.60
C ASN A 512 2.08 -46.82 9.19
N ARG A 513 1.03 -47.29 9.86
CA ARG A 513 0.04 -46.51 10.57
C ARG A 513 0.69 -45.80 11.74
N PHE A 514 1.38 -46.55 12.61
CA PHE A 514 2.12 -46.07 13.77
C PHE A 514 3.13 -44.97 13.41
N ARG A 515 3.92 -45.18 12.36
CA ARG A 515 4.84 -44.15 11.82
C ARG A 515 4.11 -42.92 11.38
N ARG A 516 3.00 -43.03 10.61
CA ARG A 516 2.27 -41.84 10.10
C ARG A 516 1.66 -41.03 11.24
N GLU A 517 1.11 -41.66 12.24
CA GLU A 517 0.55 -41.00 13.42
C GLU A 517 1.64 -40.29 14.22
N PHE A 518 2.81 -40.91 14.34
CA PHE A 518 3.98 -40.27 14.97
C PHE A 518 4.41 -39.03 14.22
N TYR A 519 4.63 -39.07 12.89
CA TYR A 519 5.04 -37.88 12.13
C TYR A 519 3.99 -36.78 12.10
N ALA A 520 2.71 -37.11 12.19
CA ALA A 520 1.66 -36.11 12.37
C ALA A 520 1.85 -35.39 13.71
N LYS A 521 2.10 -36.12 14.81
CA LYS A 521 2.41 -35.50 16.12
C LYS A 521 3.69 -34.65 16.10
N VAL A 522 4.73 -35.12 15.42
CA VAL A 522 6.00 -34.36 15.24
C VAL A 522 5.73 -33.05 14.51
N ARG A 523 4.93 -33.09 13.44
CA ARG A 523 4.53 -31.89 12.70
C ARG A 523 3.77 -30.92 13.58
N ASP A 524 2.76 -31.41 14.29
CA ASP A 524 1.90 -30.58 15.15
C ASP A 524 2.73 -29.93 16.28
N ALA A 525 3.59 -30.70 16.96
CA ALA A 525 4.49 -30.17 17.99
C ALA A 525 5.50 -29.14 17.45
N PHE A 526 5.96 -29.31 16.20
CA PHE A 526 6.80 -28.31 15.55
C PHE A 526 6.05 -27.01 15.25
N LEU A 527 4.80 -27.10 14.84
CA LEU A 527 3.96 -25.96 14.48
C LEU A 527 3.44 -25.21 15.72
N ASP A 528 3.15 -25.92 16.82
CA ASP A 528 2.65 -25.31 18.05
C ASP A 528 3.59 -24.29 18.65
N ARG A 529 4.90 -24.39 18.38
CA ARG A 529 5.89 -23.38 18.83
C ARG A 529 5.68 -21.98 18.25
N PHE A 530 4.92 -21.83 17.16
CA PHE A 530 4.62 -20.55 16.52
C PHE A 530 3.31 -19.95 17.01
N ARG A 531 2.58 -20.65 17.89
CA ARG A 531 1.30 -20.24 18.44
C ARG A 531 1.45 -19.78 19.89
N PRO A 532 0.61 -18.85 20.37
CA PRO A 532 0.61 -18.50 21.79
C PRO A 532 0.20 -19.68 22.64
N ASP A 533 0.72 -19.74 23.85
CA ASP A 533 0.28 -20.73 24.84
C ASP A 533 -1.10 -20.39 25.42
N ASP A 534 -1.66 -21.31 26.23
CA ASP A 534 -2.97 -21.15 26.85
C ASP A 534 -3.06 -19.92 27.76
N ALA A 535 -1.96 -19.58 28.44
CA ALA A 535 -1.92 -18.44 29.38
C ALA A 535 -1.96 -17.12 28.61
N GLU A 536 -1.21 -17.00 27.50
CA GLU A 536 -1.24 -15.83 26.62
C GLU A 536 -2.59 -15.72 25.90
N THR A 537 -3.14 -16.82 25.39
CA THR A 537 -4.48 -16.86 24.79
C THR A 537 -5.54 -16.35 25.74
N ALA A 538 -5.54 -16.80 27.01
CA ALA A 538 -6.44 -16.30 28.05
C ALA A 538 -6.17 -14.81 28.39
N GLY A 539 -4.92 -14.37 28.31
CA GLY A 539 -4.52 -12.97 28.46
C GLY A 539 -5.13 -12.07 27.38
N ILE A 540 -5.02 -12.49 26.11
CA ILE A 540 -5.59 -11.80 24.96
C ILE A 540 -7.11 -11.69 25.08
N ALA A 541 -7.80 -12.77 25.43
CA ALA A 541 -9.26 -12.76 25.59
C ALA A 541 -9.69 -11.69 26.64
N ARG A 542 -9.02 -11.62 27.79
CA ARG A 542 -9.30 -10.59 28.82
C ARG A 542 -9.04 -9.17 28.31
N ARG A 543 -7.95 -8.93 27.57
CA ARG A 543 -7.63 -7.61 27.00
C ARG A 543 -8.67 -7.20 25.94
N LEU A 544 -9.13 -8.15 25.11
CA LEU A 544 -10.23 -7.91 24.14
C LEU A 544 -11.55 -7.53 24.83
N GLU A 545 -11.91 -8.20 25.92
CA GLU A 545 -13.11 -7.85 26.68
C GLU A 545 -13.02 -6.44 27.27
N SER A 546 -11.85 -6.03 27.79
CA SER A 546 -11.64 -4.69 28.33
C SER A 546 -11.81 -3.60 27.27
N VAL A 547 -11.35 -3.85 26.05
CA VAL A 547 -11.49 -2.91 24.91
C VAL A 547 -12.95 -2.87 24.42
N SER A 548 -13.64 -4.02 24.41
CA SER A 548 -15.05 -4.09 23.99
C SER A 548 -16.00 -3.45 25.00
N CYS A 549 -15.61 -3.37 26.29
CA CYS A 549 -16.35 -2.74 27.37
C CYS A 549 -16.02 -1.25 27.55
N ALA A 550 -14.99 -0.72 26.86
CA ALA A 550 -14.79 0.72 26.83
C ALA A 550 -16.05 1.38 26.21
N PRO A 551 -16.59 2.47 26.80
CA PRO A 551 -17.85 3.03 26.37
C PRO A 551 -17.74 3.59 24.96
N GLY A 552 -17.81 2.70 23.98
CA GLY A 552 -18.07 2.98 22.58
C GLY A 552 -19.56 2.81 22.36
N ALA A 553 -20.27 3.88 22.02
CA ALA A 553 -21.65 3.87 21.57
C ALA A 553 -22.74 3.38 22.54
N GLY A 554 -22.63 3.67 23.83
CA GLY A 554 -23.81 3.94 24.63
C GLY A 554 -24.39 5.27 24.16
N ALA A 555 -25.71 5.37 24.01
CA ALA A 555 -26.41 6.62 23.74
C ALA A 555 -25.93 7.71 24.72
N GLY A 556 -24.78 8.29 24.43
CA GLY A 556 -24.12 9.31 25.24
C GLY A 556 -24.92 10.59 25.11
N GLU A 557 -25.15 11.20 26.22
CA GLU A 557 -25.64 12.55 26.35
C GLU A 557 -24.98 13.44 25.27
N ARG A 558 -25.79 14.25 24.60
CA ARG A 558 -25.35 15.25 23.61
C ARG A 558 -24.08 15.93 24.10
N ARG A 559 -23.00 15.87 23.30
CA ARG A 559 -21.86 16.75 23.48
C ARG A 559 -22.35 18.18 23.32
N VAL A 560 -22.74 18.80 24.42
CA VAL A 560 -22.96 20.24 24.45
C VAL A 560 -21.58 20.87 24.49
N LEU A 561 -20.92 20.98 23.32
CA LEU A 561 -19.80 21.91 23.19
C LEU A 561 -20.35 23.28 23.53
N GLY A 562 -19.88 23.87 24.62
CA GLY A 562 -20.19 25.25 25.00
C GLY A 562 -19.61 26.29 23.99
N THR A 563 -19.03 25.81 22.88
CA THR A 563 -18.45 26.63 21.80
C THR A 563 -19.10 26.30 20.47
N LEU A 564 -19.59 27.30 19.80
CA LEU A 564 -20.10 27.17 18.42
C LEU A 564 -18.96 26.77 17.47
N PRO A 565 -19.27 26.03 16.38
CA PRO A 565 -18.29 25.76 15.31
C PRO A 565 -17.70 27.04 14.76
N VAL A 566 -16.47 26.94 14.28
CA VAL A 566 -15.76 28.05 13.61
C VAL A 566 -15.61 27.77 12.11
N ILE A 567 -15.58 28.82 11.30
CA ILE A 567 -15.22 28.71 9.89
C ILE A 567 -13.72 28.84 9.76
N SER A 568 -13.06 27.87 9.13
CA SER A 568 -11.66 27.88 8.72
C SER A 568 -11.55 27.92 7.20
N VAL A 569 -10.52 28.62 6.68
CA VAL A 569 -10.35 28.78 5.23
C VAL A 569 -8.92 28.48 4.83
N TYR A 570 -8.75 27.61 3.82
CA TYR A 570 -7.47 27.31 3.19
C TYR A 570 -7.25 28.25 2.01
N VAL A 571 -6.11 28.93 1.99
CA VAL A 571 -5.74 29.88 0.92
C VAL A 571 -4.26 29.74 0.55
N ASP A 572 -3.89 30.19 -0.65
CA ASP A 572 -2.53 30.13 -1.21
C ASP A 572 -1.96 31.51 -1.63
N SER A 573 -2.73 32.57 -1.48
CA SER A 573 -2.30 33.93 -1.80
C SER A 573 -2.66 34.93 -0.69
N VAL A 574 -1.87 36.00 -0.59
CA VAL A 574 -2.11 37.08 0.37
C VAL A 574 -3.42 37.80 0.09
N ALA A 575 -3.83 37.96 -1.18
CA ALA A 575 -5.10 38.54 -1.57
C ALA A 575 -6.30 37.71 -1.07
N SER A 576 -6.26 36.38 -1.31
CA SER A 576 -7.29 35.46 -0.79
C SER A 576 -7.29 35.40 0.73
N ALA A 577 -6.11 35.52 1.40
CA ALA A 577 -6.01 35.58 2.85
C ALA A 577 -6.76 36.81 3.40
N ARG A 578 -6.53 38.00 2.83
CA ARG A 578 -7.23 39.24 3.20
C ARG A 578 -8.73 39.11 2.99
N ALA A 579 -9.16 38.59 1.83
CA ALA A 579 -10.55 38.43 1.48
C ALA A 579 -11.30 37.50 2.46
N ALA A 580 -10.70 36.37 2.84
CA ALA A 580 -11.27 35.43 3.81
C ALA A 580 -11.33 36.03 5.23
N CYS A 581 -10.30 36.74 5.68
CA CYS A 581 -10.28 37.40 6.99
C CYS A 581 -11.36 38.49 7.10
N GLU A 582 -11.48 39.34 6.10
CA GLU A 582 -12.50 40.40 6.04
C GLU A 582 -13.93 39.84 6.00
N SER A 583 -14.12 38.60 5.54
CA SER A 583 -15.41 37.91 5.44
C SER A 583 -15.76 37.08 6.68
N GLY A 584 -14.96 37.11 7.75
CA GLY A 584 -15.30 36.60 9.06
C GLY A 584 -14.88 35.15 9.33
N CYS A 585 -13.85 34.61 8.65
CA CYS A 585 -13.27 33.34 9.07
C CYS A 585 -12.60 33.49 10.45
N ARG A 586 -12.45 32.38 11.20
CA ARG A 586 -11.81 32.39 12.52
C ARG A 586 -10.39 31.83 12.47
N THR A 587 -10.14 30.87 11.57
CA THR A 587 -8.82 30.29 11.36
C THR A 587 -8.47 30.37 9.88
N LEU A 588 -7.27 30.82 9.58
CA LEU A 588 -6.75 30.90 8.22
C LEU A 588 -5.58 29.93 8.05
N TYR A 589 -5.75 28.94 7.17
CA TYR A 589 -4.68 28.04 6.75
C TYR A 589 -4.01 28.59 5.49
N PHE A 590 -2.81 29.14 5.63
CA PHE A 590 -2.06 29.73 4.54
C PHE A 590 -1.00 28.75 4.03
N GLU A 591 -1.11 28.33 2.75
CA GLU A 591 -0.13 27.51 2.04
C GLU A 591 0.58 28.39 0.99
N PRO A 592 1.76 28.97 1.31
CA PRO A 592 2.46 29.86 0.36
C PRO A 592 2.77 29.15 -0.95
N ALA A 593 2.42 29.76 -2.09
CA ALA A 593 2.77 29.25 -3.42
C ALA A 593 4.25 29.55 -3.76
N ALA A 594 5.16 29.29 -2.82
CA ALA A 594 6.58 29.54 -2.94
C ALA A 594 7.41 28.32 -2.55
N ARG A 595 8.58 28.17 -3.16
CA ARG A 595 9.56 27.11 -2.84
C ARG A 595 10.75 27.66 -2.06
N ASP A 596 11.12 28.89 -2.34
CA ASP A 596 12.23 29.57 -1.70
C ASP A 596 11.89 29.89 -0.23
N PRO A 597 12.78 29.57 0.73
CA PRO A 597 12.54 29.80 2.16
C PRO A 597 12.27 31.27 2.50
N GLY A 598 12.99 32.21 1.85
CA GLY A 598 12.77 33.64 2.05
C GLY A 598 11.39 34.08 1.57
N ALA A 599 10.96 33.63 0.40
CA ALA A 599 9.62 33.92 -0.13
C ALA A 599 8.50 33.29 0.72
N ILE A 600 8.73 32.11 1.31
CA ILE A 600 7.80 31.50 2.27
C ILE A 600 7.67 32.38 3.51
N ALA A 601 8.80 32.77 4.12
CA ALA A 601 8.83 33.64 5.31
C ALA A 601 8.17 35.01 5.04
N ASP A 602 8.48 35.64 3.91
CA ASP A 602 7.84 36.92 3.49
C ASP A 602 6.31 36.77 3.35
N GLY A 603 5.86 35.67 2.71
CA GLY A 603 4.44 35.41 2.58
C GLY A 603 3.73 35.27 3.94
N ILE A 604 4.33 34.54 4.88
CA ILE A 604 3.81 34.37 6.25
C ILE A 604 3.80 35.73 6.99
N SER A 605 4.90 36.48 6.98
CA SER A 605 5.00 37.79 7.62
C SER A 605 3.99 38.83 7.09
N ARG A 606 3.59 38.72 5.82
CA ARG A 606 2.54 39.57 5.21
C ARG A 606 1.13 39.18 5.62
N VAL A 607 0.88 37.90 5.92
CA VAL A 607 -0.45 37.38 6.31
C VAL A 607 -0.74 37.58 7.79
N ILE A 608 0.25 37.50 8.67
CA ILE A 608 0.09 37.64 10.11
C ILE A 608 -0.61 38.96 10.50
N PRO A 609 -0.18 40.17 10.03
CA PRO A 609 -0.85 41.43 10.39
C PRO A 609 -2.27 41.52 9.83
N ILE A 610 -2.58 40.91 8.69
CA ILE A 610 -3.93 40.85 8.13
C ILE A 610 -4.85 40.03 9.07
N CYS A 611 -4.39 38.88 9.50
CA CYS A 611 -5.12 38.03 10.44
C CYS A 611 -5.33 38.73 11.78
N ARG A 612 -4.29 39.39 12.31
CA ARG A 612 -4.36 40.15 13.57
C ARG A 612 -5.39 41.27 13.52
N ALA A 613 -5.48 41.97 12.38
CA ALA A 613 -6.43 43.09 12.21
C ALA A 613 -7.91 42.61 12.21
N CYS A 614 -8.16 41.35 11.87
CA CYS A 614 -9.49 40.75 11.80
C CYS A 614 -9.79 39.75 12.94
N ASP A 615 -8.92 39.61 13.94
CA ASP A 615 -9.01 38.62 15.03
C ASP A 615 -9.07 37.18 14.53
N VAL A 616 -8.27 36.85 13.50
CA VAL A 616 -8.17 35.54 12.86
C VAL A 616 -6.88 34.85 13.28
N LEU A 617 -6.92 33.54 13.48
CA LEU A 617 -5.76 32.72 13.83
C LEU A 617 -4.96 32.35 12.58
N PRO A 618 -3.74 32.89 12.36
CA PRO A 618 -2.89 32.52 11.23
C PRO A 618 -2.23 31.17 11.48
N VAL A 619 -2.44 30.20 10.60
CA VAL A 619 -1.82 28.88 10.62
C VAL A 619 -1.07 28.66 9.31
N TRP A 620 0.21 28.35 9.40
CA TRP A 620 1.01 27.99 8.23
C TRP A 620 0.72 26.54 7.84
N LYS A 621 0.05 26.35 6.71
CA LYS A 621 -0.18 25.01 6.15
C LYS A 621 1.03 24.57 5.34
N TRP A 622 1.66 23.47 5.77
CA TRP A 622 2.71 22.84 5.01
C TRP A 622 2.13 22.08 3.81
N PRO A 623 2.89 21.95 2.70
CA PRO A 623 2.44 21.15 1.57
C PRO A 623 2.25 19.69 2.00
N PRO A 624 1.27 18.96 1.43
CA PRO A 624 1.15 17.53 1.67
C PRO A 624 2.46 16.81 1.32
N ILE A 625 2.92 15.92 2.20
CA ILE A 625 4.11 15.08 1.98
C ILE A 625 5.34 15.93 1.59
N PRO A 626 5.80 16.86 2.45
CA PRO A 626 6.95 17.69 2.13
C PRO A 626 8.23 16.86 1.99
N PRO A 627 9.05 17.08 0.95
CA PRO A 627 10.33 16.39 0.83
C PRO A 627 11.30 16.84 1.94
N PRO A 628 12.32 16.02 2.26
CA PRO A 628 13.29 16.35 3.32
C PRO A 628 13.93 17.72 3.18
N GLU A 629 14.23 18.16 1.96
CA GLU A 629 14.83 19.49 1.70
C GLU A 629 13.87 20.62 2.10
N PHE A 630 12.56 20.43 1.88
CA PHE A 630 11.56 21.41 2.36
C PHE A 630 11.54 21.42 3.88
N ILE A 631 11.54 20.25 4.53
CA ILE A 631 11.54 20.16 6.01
C ILE A 631 12.73 20.89 6.60
N ASP A 632 13.95 20.61 6.09
CA ASP A 632 15.19 21.25 6.54
C ASP A 632 15.16 22.78 6.41
N HIS A 633 14.52 23.31 5.37
CA HIS A 633 14.40 24.75 5.12
C HIS A 633 13.23 25.40 5.88
N ALA A 634 12.16 24.67 6.15
CA ALA A 634 10.97 25.18 6.80
C ALA A 634 11.10 25.28 8.33
N LEU A 635 11.80 24.32 8.95
CA LEU A 635 11.97 24.29 10.40
C LEU A 635 12.56 25.60 10.97
N PRO A 636 13.63 26.18 10.40
CA PRO A 636 14.21 27.45 10.91
C PRO A 636 13.29 28.67 10.81
N ILE A 637 12.23 28.62 9.98
CA ILE A 637 11.27 29.73 9.82
C ILE A 637 10.29 29.78 10.99
N ILE A 638 10.07 28.65 11.71
CA ILE A 638 9.01 28.51 12.71
C ILE A 638 9.15 29.48 13.86
N ALA A 639 10.31 29.53 14.50
CA ALA A 639 10.51 30.38 15.68
C ALA A 639 10.35 31.90 15.36
N PRO A 640 10.99 32.44 14.31
CA PRO A 640 10.76 33.82 13.92
C PRO A 640 9.31 34.16 13.57
N ALA A 641 8.63 33.28 12.83
CA ALA A 641 7.23 33.48 12.49
C ALA A 641 6.30 33.42 13.72
N SER A 642 6.60 32.54 14.70
CA SER A 642 5.89 32.49 15.98
C SER A 642 6.04 33.79 16.77
N ASP A 643 7.24 34.36 16.82
CA ASP A 643 7.51 35.65 17.47
C ASP A 643 6.73 36.81 16.80
N GLU A 644 6.52 36.74 15.49
CA GLU A 644 5.69 37.72 14.75
C GLU A 644 4.18 37.50 15.02
N GLY A 645 3.75 36.33 15.52
CA GLY A 645 2.38 36.03 15.86
C GLY A 645 1.75 34.92 15.03
N LEU A 646 2.55 34.08 14.39
CA LEU A 646 2.03 32.82 13.79
C LEU A 646 1.43 31.94 14.91
N HIS A 647 0.17 31.56 14.78
CA HIS A 647 -0.55 30.80 15.80
C HIS A 647 -0.23 29.31 15.79
N GLY A 648 -0.02 28.76 14.60
CA GLY A 648 0.20 27.32 14.47
C GLY A 648 0.68 26.85 13.11
N ILE A 649 0.92 25.54 13.02
CA ILE A 649 1.35 24.85 11.79
C ILE A 649 0.40 23.70 11.54
N MET A 650 -0.04 23.55 10.28
CA MET A 650 -0.76 22.35 9.84
C MET A 650 0.18 21.41 9.10
N ALA A 651 0.26 20.16 9.59
CA ALA A 651 1.04 19.09 9.01
C ALA A 651 0.16 17.86 8.69
N GLU A 652 0.53 17.13 7.65
CA GLU A 652 -0.21 15.97 7.16
C GLU A 652 0.56 14.65 7.34
N ASN A 653 1.64 14.67 8.14
CA ASN A 653 2.39 13.48 8.52
C ASN A 653 2.70 13.52 10.02
N PRO A 654 2.39 12.46 10.79
CA PRO A 654 2.55 12.48 12.25
C PRO A 654 4.01 12.65 12.69
N GLY A 655 4.98 12.19 11.90
CA GLY A 655 6.41 12.34 12.22
C GLY A 655 6.90 13.78 12.20
N LEU A 656 6.24 14.66 11.47
CA LEU A 656 6.61 16.08 11.44
C LEU A 656 6.30 16.81 12.75
N ALA A 657 5.32 16.32 13.51
CA ALA A 657 4.92 16.94 14.78
C ALA A 657 6.09 17.06 15.77
N GLU A 658 6.85 15.98 15.93
CA GLU A 658 8.01 15.97 16.84
C GLU A 658 9.12 16.91 16.36
N ALA A 659 9.39 16.95 15.03
CA ALA A 659 10.38 17.85 14.46
C ALA A 659 9.99 19.31 14.65
N ILE A 660 8.74 19.67 14.43
CA ILE A 660 8.22 21.02 14.62
C ILE A 660 8.30 21.45 16.09
N HIS A 661 7.90 20.55 17.02
CA HIS A 661 7.96 20.85 18.45
C HIS A 661 9.39 21.04 18.99
N LYS A 662 10.40 20.46 18.37
CA LYS A 662 11.80 20.71 18.74
C LYS A 662 12.23 22.15 18.44
N GLU A 663 11.68 22.74 17.39
CA GLU A 663 11.98 24.14 17.01
C GLU A 663 11.22 25.15 17.88
N ASN A 664 9.95 24.84 18.20
CA ASN A 664 9.13 25.67 19.06
C ASN A 664 8.05 24.85 19.75
N GLN A 665 8.15 24.69 21.08
CA GLN A 665 7.21 23.91 21.90
C GLN A 665 5.86 24.59 22.11
N GLU A 666 5.77 25.90 21.91
CA GLU A 666 4.54 26.68 22.12
C GLU A 666 3.66 26.72 20.86
N ILE A 667 4.23 26.43 19.67
CA ILE A 667 3.50 26.46 18.42
C ILE A 667 2.40 25.38 18.40
N ARG A 668 1.18 25.75 18.04
CA ARG A 668 0.08 24.79 17.97
C ARG A 668 0.12 23.99 16.69
N LEU A 669 -0.16 22.67 16.80
CA LEU A 669 -0.21 21.79 15.65
C LEU A 669 -1.65 21.47 15.27
N TYR A 670 -1.88 21.53 13.96
CA TYR A 670 -3.11 21.16 13.28
C TYR A 670 -2.81 19.98 12.35
N GLY A 671 -3.64 18.95 12.40
CA GLY A 671 -3.49 17.80 11.51
C GLY A 671 -4.37 17.93 10.29
N GLY A 672 -3.76 17.85 9.09
CA GLY A 672 -4.50 17.90 7.83
C GLY A 672 -5.04 16.54 7.39
N GLN A 673 -5.73 16.50 6.25
CA GLN A 673 -6.43 15.30 5.72
C GLN A 673 -5.51 14.10 5.47
N GLY A 674 -4.23 14.35 5.17
CA GLY A 674 -3.23 13.30 4.93
C GLY A 674 -2.94 12.40 6.14
N LEU A 675 -3.35 12.78 7.35
CA LEU A 675 -3.29 11.92 8.54
C LEU A 675 -4.29 10.77 8.51
N ASN A 676 -5.22 10.76 7.56
CA ASN A 676 -6.21 9.69 7.37
C ASN A 676 -7.00 9.34 8.65
N VAL A 677 -7.43 10.34 9.42
CA VAL A 677 -8.22 10.14 10.65
C VAL A 677 -9.59 9.57 10.29
N PHE A 678 -9.79 8.29 10.56
CA PHE A 678 -10.98 7.53 10.17
C PHE A 678 -11.80 7.01 11.37
N ASN A 679 -11.22 7.04 12.57
CA ASN A 679 -11.83 6.61 13.83
C ASN A 679 -11.30 7.43 15.02
N HIS A 680 -12.01 7.35 16.15
CA HIS A 680 -11.68 8.09 17.38
C HIS A 680 -10.35 7.64 18.00
N VAL A 681 -9.97 6.35 17.86
CA VAL A 681 -8.71 5.84 18.44
C VAL A 681 -7.51 6.41 17.69
N THR A 682 -7.61 6.55 16.34
CA THR A 682 -6.60 7.26 15.52
C THR A 682 -6.49 8.72 15.97
N ALA A 683 -7.62 9.42 16.17
CA ALA A 683 -7.60 10.80 16.62
C ALA A 683 -6.95 10.96 18.01
N HIS A 684 -7.26 10.10 18.96
CA HIS A 684 -6.62 10.07 20.27
C HIS A 684 -5.13 9.73 20.19
N SER A 685 -4.74 8.79 19.36
CA SER A 685 -3.33 8.36 19.20
C SER A 685 -2.45 9.46 18.59
N LEU A 686 -3.04 10.36 17.81
CA LEU A 686 -2.36 11.51 17.24
C LEU A 686 -2.39 12.75 18.18
N SER A 687 -3.12 12.70 19.30
CA SER A 687 -3.25 13.81 20.25
C SER A 687 -2.74 13.40 21.65
N PRO A 688 -1.89 14.22 22.33
CA PRO A 688 -1.12 15.31 21.75
C PRO A 688 -0.09 14.78 20.76
N PRO A 689 0.47 15.52 19.80
CA PRO A 689 0.63 16.98 19.82
C PRO A 689 -0.43 17.76 19.04
N PHE A 690 -1.25 17.10 18.22
CA PHE A 690 -2.23 17.82 17.41
C PHE A 690 -3.42 18.27 18.24
N SER A 691 -3.75 19.55 18.20
CA SER A 691 -4.86 20.18 18.92
C SER A 691 -6.18 20.14 18.14
N CYS A 692 -6.12 20.07 16.81
CA CYS A 692 -7.26 19.95 15.92
C CYS A 692 -6.89 19.03 14.75
N LEU A 693 -7.77 18.14 14.35
CA LEU A 693 -7.55 17.15 13.32
C LEU A 693 -8.62 17.23 12.23
N ALA A 694 -8.19 17.44 10.99
CA ALA A 694 -9.06 17.23 9.84
C ALA A 694 -9.30 15.73 9.66
N ILE A 695 -10.56 15.32 9.72
CA ILE A 695 -10.95 13.91 9.52
C ILE A 695 -11.04 13.55 8.05
N SER A 696 -11.00 12.27 7.76
CA SER A 696 -11.07 11.78 6.38
C SER A 696 -12.36 12.23 5.68
N PRO A 697 -12.27 12.81 4.48
CA PRO A 697 -13.45 13.20 3.70
C PRO A 697 -14.23 12.00 3.16
N GLU A 698 -13.76 10.78 3.37
CA GLU A 698 -14.44 9.54 3.00
C GLU A 698 -15.46 9.07 4.05
N LEU A 699 -15.54 9.72 5.21
CA LEU A 699 -16.52 9.41 6.27
C LEU A 699 -17.92 9.90 5.90
N SER A 700 -18.93 9.09 6.21
CA SER A 700 -20.34 9.51 6.15
C SER A 700 -20.71 10.40 7.35
N GLY A 701 -21.81 11.12 7.27
CA GLY A 701 -22.33 11.94 8.36
C GLY A 701 -22.55 11.15 9.65
N SER A 702 -23.07 9.92 9.57
CA SER A 702 -23.25 9.03 10.73
C SER A 702 -21.91 8.63 11.34
N GLN A 703 -20.91 8.31 10.54
CA GLN A 703 -19.55 7.97 11.01
C GLN A 703 -18.86 9.19 11.63
N ILE A 704 -19.03 10.40 11.08
CA ILE A 704 -18.54 11.65 11.69
C ILE A 704 -19.16 11.84 13.08
N ARG A 705 -20.47 11.67 13.22
CA ARG A 705 -21.15 11.77 14.53
C ARG A 705 -20.66 10.73 15.51
N SER A 706 -20.47 9.48 15.06
CA SER A 706 -19.94 8.41 15.90
C SER A 706 -18.54 8.75 16.42
N LEU A 707 -17.64 9.18 15.53
CA LEU A 707 -16.27 9.56 15.86
C LEU A 707 -16.23 10.73 16.85
N VAL A 708 -16.97 11.82 16.58
CA VAL A 708 -17.00 12.99 17.48
C VAL A 708 -17.58 12.65 18.84
N SER A 709 -18.65 11.84 18.88
CA SER A 709 -19.25 11.36 20.13
C SER A 709 -18.27 10.51 20.95
N ALA A 710 -17.54 9.60 20.28
CA ALA A 710 -16.56 8.73 20.96
C ALA A 710 -15.34 9.49 21.50
N LEU A 711 -14.95 10.60 20.86
CA LEU A 711 -13.87 11.46 21.36
C LEU A 711 -14.20 12.12 22.71
N GLY A 712 -15.47 12.42 22.97
CA GLY A 712 -15.88 13.12 24.18
C GLY A 712 -15.21 14.50 24.36
N ASP A 713 -15.29 15.07 25.56
CA ASP A 713 -14.78 16.41 25.86
C ASP A 713 -13.25 16.51 25.95
N ARG A 714 -12.58 15.39 26.16
CA ARG A 714 -11.12 15.32 26.35
C ARG A 714 -10.36 15.02 25.06
N GLY A 715 -11.05 14.65 23.98
CA GLY A 715 -10.44 14.35 22.69
C GLY A 715 -10.00 15.60 21.91
N PRO A 716 -9.19 15.45 20.88
CA PRO A 716 -8.81 16.55 19.99
C PRO A 716 -10.05 17.14 19.31
N ARG A 717 -9.95 18.42 18.96
CA ARG A 717 -10.96 19.08 18.14
C ARG A 717 -10.98 18.48 16.73
N VAL A 718 -12.15 18.47 16.12
CA VAL A 718 -12.36 17.86 14.80
C VAL A 718 -12.71 18.94 13.78
N GLU A 719 -12.06 18.87 12.60
CA GLU A 719 -12.33 19.70 11.43
C GLU A 719 -12.93 18.86 10.30
N VAL A 720 -13.96 19.38 9.64
CA VAL A 720 -14.63 18.76 8.47
C VAL A 720 -14.52 19.71 7.27
N LEU A 721 -14.08 19.19 6.11
CA LEU A 721 -14.14 19.92 4.85
C LEU A 721 -15.60 20.03 4.40
N VAL A 722 -16.15 21.25 4.41
CA VAL A 722 -17.55 21.52 4.07
C VAL A 722 -17.72 22.16 2.68
N GLU A 723 -16.65 22.75 2.14
CA GLU A 723 -16.68 23.41 0.84
C GLU A 723 -15.36 23.34 0.10
N GLY A 724 -15.42 23.18 -1.23
CA GLY A 724 -14.31 23.29 -2.14
C GLY A 724 -13.96 21.98 -2.88
N ASN A 725 -13.01 22.06 -3.81
CA ASN A 725 -12.53 20.88 -4.50
C ASN A 725 -11.66 20.03 -3.56
N LEU A 726 -12.05 18.76 -3.39
CA LEU A 726 -11.22 17.79 -2.67
C LEU A 726 -9.92 17.54 -3.42
N LEU A 727 -8.76 17.67 -2.76
CA LEU A 727 -7.48 17.24 -3.30
C LEU A 727 -7.46 15.70 -3.38
N ALA A 728 -7.63 15.16 -4.57
CA ALA A 728 -7.82 13.73 -4.77
C ALA A 728 -6.52 12.94 -4.96
N MET A 729 -5.45 13.60 -5.44
CA MET A 729 -4.14 12.98 -5.64
C MET A 729 -3.01 14.00 -5.53
N VAL A 730 -1.88 13.56 -4.96
CA VAL A 730 -0.58 14.25 -5.03
C VAL A 730 0.45 13.27 -5.57
N SER A 731 1.22 13.68 -6.58
CA SER A 731 2.24 12.84 -7.22
C SER A 731 3.57 13.56 -7.35
N ARG A 732 4.69 12.86 -7.19
CA ARG A 732 6.02 13.40 -7.51
C ARG A 732 6.23 13.66 -9.00
N ASP A 733 5.41 13.06 -9.89
CA ASP A 733 5.45 13.33 -11.32
C ASP A 733 5.06 14.78 -11.61
N ASP A 734 5.84 15.46 -12.43
CA ASP A 734 5.50 16.78 -13.01
C ASP A 734 4.77 16.55 -14.33
N LEU A 735 3.46 16.23 -14.26
CA LEU A 735 2.67 15.94 -15.45
C LEU A 735 2.73 17.06 -16.48
N LEU A 736 2.41 18.28 -16.04
CA LEU A 736 2.33 19.42 -16.96
C LEU A 736 3.71 19.79 -17.56
N GLY A 737 4.75 19.83 -16.71
CA GLY A 737 6.11 20.07 -17.17
C GLY A 737 6.64 19.02 -18.16
N THR A 738 6.12 17.78 -18.07
CA THR A 738 6.57 16.66 -18.91
C THR A 738 5.80 16.56 -20.24
N VAL A 739 4.48 16.81 -20.23
CA VAL A 739 3.65 16.55 -21.43
C VAL A 739 3.47 17.77 -22.32
N LEU A 740 3.48 19.00 -21.75
CA LEU A 740 3.26 20.22 -22.51
C LEU A 740 4.34 20.51 -23.55
N PRO A 741 5.64 20.35 -23.26
CA PRO A 741 6.69 20.63 -24.27
C PRO A 741 6.51 19.80 -25.55
N GLY A 742 6.01 18.57 -25.45
CA GLY A 742 5.72 17.70 -26.60
C GLY A 742 4.47 18.12 -27.40
N SER A 743 3.62 18.99 -26.87
CA SER A 743 2.42 19.50 -27.52
C SER A 743 2.59 20.87 -28.19
N GLY A 744 3.76 21.52 -27.96
CA GLY A 744 4.04 22.87 -28.42
C GLY A 744 3.50 23.99 -27.51
N TYR A 745 2.95 23.64 -26.34
CA TYR A 745 2.52 24.62 -25.32
C TYR A 745 3.53 24.74 -24.19
N SER A 746 3.65 25.95 -23.60
CA SER A 746 4.36 26.16 -22.34
C SER A 746 3.42 26.00 -21.15
N LEU A 747 3.99 25.93 -19.94
CA LEU A 747 3.20 25.85 -18.69
C LEU A 747 2.33 27.10 -18.49
N GLU A 748 2.80 28.24 -18.96
CA GLU A 748 2.13 29.53 -18.83
C GLU A 748 1.08 29.79 -19.95
N ALA A 749 0.93 28.86 -20.89
CA ALA A 749 -0.02 29.01 -22.00
C ALA A 749 -1.47 29.18 -21.53
N PHE A 750 -1.82 28.54 -20.41
CA PHE A 750 -3.16 28.61 -19.83
C PHE A 750 -3.08 28.87 -18.32
N PRO A 751 -3.97 29.70 -17.77
CA PRO A 751 -4.05 29.89 -16.31
C PRO A 751 -4.62 28.67 -15.56
N ALA A 752 -5.31 27.75 -16.22
CA ALA A 752 -5.81 26.52 -15.60
C ALA A 752 -5.75 25.33 -16.55
N TYR A 753 -5.54 24.14 -15.96
CA TYR A 753 -5.50 22.86 -16.67
C TYR A 753 -6.49 21.87 -16.05
N GLY A 754 -6.93 20.89 -16.86
CA GLY A 754 -7.82 19.84 -16.41
C GLY A 754 -7.66 18.53 -17.18
N LEU A 755 -8.00 17.44 -16.54
CA LEU A 755 -8.05 16.09 -17.11
C LEU A 755 -9.49 15.69 -17.37
N ARG A 756 -9.90 15.59 -18.64
CA ARG A 756 -11.24 15.13 -19.00
C ARG A 756 -11.22 13.62 -19.20
N ASP A 757 -12.09 12.93 -18.46
CA ASP A 757 -12.29 11.49 -18.60
C ASP A 757 -13.29 11.16 -19.76
N ARG A 758 -13.50 9.86 -20.01
CA ARG A 758 -14.43 9.37 -21.04
C ARG A 758 -15.90 9.71 -20.77
N THR A 759 -16.25 10.05 -19.54
CA THR A 759 -17.62 10.44 -19.15
C THR A 759 -17.86 11.93 -19.27
N GLY A 760 -16.84 12.69 -19.66
CA GLY A 760 -16.87 14.14 -19.79
C GLY A 760 -16.59 14.91 -18.50
N LYS A 761 -16.31 14.23 -17.38
CA LYS A 761 -15.91 14.88 -16.13
C LYS A 761 -14.50 15.46 -16.27
N VAL A 762 -14.32 16.67 -15.79
CA VAL A 762 -13.03 17.37 -15.81
C VAL A 762 -12.50 17.48 -14.39
N PHE A 763 -11.32 16.88 -14.18
CA PHE A 763 -10.58 16.94 -12.92
C PHE A 763 -9.55 18.06 -13.03
N PRO A 764 -9.65 19.14 -12.25
CA PRO A 764 -8.64 20.18 -12.25
C PRO A 764 -7.28 19.58 -11.91
N VAL A 765 -6.25 20.04 -12.62
CA VAL A 765 -4.86 19.64 -12.38
C VAL A 765 -4.00 20.88 -12.34
N ASP A 766 -3.12 20.92 -11.34
CA ASP A 766 -2.16 21.98 -11.21
C ASP A 766 -0.78 21.43 -10.77
N ARG A 767 0.16 22.31 -10.71
CA ARG A 767 1.51 22.06 -10.22
C ARG A 767 1.72 22.84 -8.92
N ASP A 768 2.07 22.14 -7.85
CA ASP A 768 2.35 22.81 -6.58
C ASP A 768 3.71 23.54 -6.59
N SER A 769 4.01 24.26 -5.49
CA SER A 769 5.27 24.99 -5.33
C SER A 769 6.52 24.10 -5.38
N LEU A 770 6.38 22.79 -5.13
CA LEU A 770 7.46 21.81 -5.18
C LEU A 770 7.62 21.15 -6.57
N GLY A 771 6.81 21.55 -7.55
CA GLY A 771 6.85 21.01 -8.91
C GLY A 771 6.10 19.70 -9.07
N ARG A 772 5.22 19.33 -8.14
CA ARG A 772 4.49 18.09 -8.12
C ARG A 772 3.08 18.27 -8.68
N THR A 773 2.54 17.22 -9.28
CA THR A 773 1.16 17.24 -9.79
C THR A 773 0.15 17.04 -8.66
N ARG A 774 -0.82 17.96 -8.58
CA ARG A 774 -2.05 17.81 -7.79
C ARG A 774 -3.22 17.59 -8.73
N VAL A 775 -4.07 16.62 -8.41
CA VAL A 775 -5.33 16.36 -9.13
C VAL A 775 -6.48 16.53 -8.15
N TRP A 776 -7.42 17.40 -8.50
CA TRP A 776 -8.55 17.74 -7.67
C TRP A 776 -9.82 17.02 -8.15
N ASN A 777 -10.79 16.83 -7.27
CA ASN A 777 -12.07 16.25 -7.65
C ASN A 777 -12.79 17.11 -8.72
N SER A 778 -13.53 16.47 -9.59
CA SER A 778 -14.28 17.10 -10.68
C SER A 778 -15.47 17.94 -10.21
N ALA A 779 -15.94 17.77 -8.99
CA ALA A 779 -17.02 18.53 -8.36
C ALA A 779 -16.58 19.00 -6.99
N GLU A 780 -17.07 20.16 -6.55
CA GLU A 780 -16.82 20.70 -5.22
C GLU A 780 -17.67 20.02 -4.16
N THR A 781 -17.07 19.74 -3.01
CA THR A 781 -17.85 19.39 -1.82
C THR A 781 -18.69 20.60 -1.45
N CYS A 782 -19.96 20.37 -1.09
CA CYS A 782 -20.84 21.40 -0.56
C CYS A 782 -21.77 20.77 0.49
N LEU A 783 -21.56 21.15 1.74
CA LEU A 783 -22.31 20.67 2.88
C LEU A 783 -23.09 21.80 3.56
N VAL A 784 -23.38 22.92 2.87
CA VAL A 784 -24.07 24.08 3.45
C VAL A 784 -25.45 23.72 4.00
N ASP A 785 -26.19 22.85 3.33
CA ASP A 785 -27.50 22.33 3.77
C ASP A 785 -27.38 21.26 4.88
N HIS A 786 -26.19 20.81 5.18
CA HIS A 786 -25.90 19.86 6.27
C HIS A 786 -25.28 20.53 7.50
N LEU A 787 -25.13 21.85 7.52
CA LEU A 787 -24.59 22.58 8.66
C LEU A 787 -25.33 22.28 9.98
N PRO A 788 -26.69 22.20 10.01
CA PRO A 788 -27.38 21.84 11.26
C PRO A 788 -26.94 20.50 11.82
N PHE A 789 -26.73 19.50 10.94
CA PHE A 789 -26.24 18.19 11.34
C PHE A 789 -24.83 18.23 11.93
N LEU A 790 -23.92 19.00 11.31
CA LEU A 790 -22.52 19.11 11.74
C LEU A 790 -22.40 19.86 13.07
N VAL A 791 -23.23 20.90 13.27
CA VAL A 791 -23.35 21.63 14.54
C VAL A 791 -23.86 20.68 15.65
N ASP A 792 -24.94 19.93 15.39
CA ASP A 792 -25.53 18.98 16.31
C ASP A 792 -24.57 17.80 16.63
N ALA A 793 -23.76 17.37 15.66
CA ALA A 793 -22.71 16.36 15.85
C ALA A 793 -21.53 16.85 16.68
N GLY A 794 -21.39 18.15 16.96
CA GLY A 794 -20.32 18.73 17.75
C GLY A 794 -19.00 18.89 16.99
N VAL A 795 -19.03 19.06 15.67
CA VAL A 795 -17.84 19.38 14.86
C VAL A 795 -17.34 20.78 15.28
N TYR A 796 -16.04 20.91 15.49
CA TYR A 796 -15.44 22.16 15.95
C TYR A 796 -15.12 23.14 14.81
N SER A 797 -14.56 22.66 13.70
CA SER A 797 -14.11 23.50 12.57
C SER A 797 -14.77 23.05 11.28
N LEU A 798 -15.30 24.01 10.51
CA LEU A 798 -15.93 23.82 9.22
C LEU A 798 -15.03 24.48 8.16
N ALA A 799 -14.34 23.65 7.38
CA ALA A 799 -13.26 24.09 6.50
C ALA A 799 -13.73 24.38 5.08
N ILE A 800 -13.30 25.50 4.52
CA ILE A 800 -13.47 25.89 3.12
C ILE A 800 -12.11 25.84 2.42
N ASP A 801 -12.00 25.10 1.31
CA ASP A 801 -10.78 25.06 0.50
C ASP A 801 -10.88 26.03 -0.69
N ALA A 802 -10.29 27.21 -0.54
CA ALA A 802 -10.27 28.28 -1.54
C ALA A 802 -8.93 28.36 -2.31
N ARG A 803 -8.04 27.35 -2.17
CA ARG A 803 -6.76 27.33 -2.89
C ARG A 803 -6.97 27.25 -4.39
N GLY A 804 -6.20 28.04 -5.17
CA GLY A 804 -6.31 28.11 -6.62
C GLY A 804 -7.62 28.72 -7.15
N ARG A 805 -8.37 29.45 -6.31
CA ARG A 805 -9.70 30.00 -6.68
C ARG A 805 -9.72 31.55 -6.74
N GLY A 806 -8.75 32.21 -6.15
CA GLY A 806 -8.66 33.68 -6.15
C GLY A 806 -9.47 34.35 -5.03
N GLU A 807 -9.31 35.69 -4.95
CA GLU A 807 -9.83 36.48 -3.83
C GLU A 807 -11.37 36.58 -3.81
N ASP A 808 -12.00 36.71 -4.98
CA ASP A 808 -13.48 36.82 -5.06
C ASP A 808 -14.18 35.57 -4.54
N TYR A 809 -13.64 34.38 -4.88
CA TYR A 809 -14.16 33.13 -4.35
C TYR A 809 -13.96 33.04 -2.84
N ALA A 810 -12.74 33.35 -2.36
CA ALA A 810 -12.43 33.33 -0.94
C ALA A 810 -13.34 34.26 -0.15
N ARG A 811 -13.61 35.45 -0.67
CA ARG A 811 -14.52 36.45 -0.07
C ARG A 811 -15.97 35.96 0.00
N GLU A 812 -16.52 35.68 -1.15
CA GLU A 812 -17.95 35.40 -1.26
C GLU A 812 -18.31 34.03 -0.65
N MET A 813 -17.46 33.02 -0.80
CA MET A 813 -17.69 31.68 -0.23
C MET A 813 -17.58 31.71 1.30
N THR A 814 -16.58 32.41 1.86
CA THR A 814 -16.46 32.57 3.32
C THR A 814 -17.68 33.27 3.89
N ALA A 815 -18.13 34.37 3.26
CA ALA A 815 -19.32 35.11 3.70
C ALA A 815 -20.57 34.20 3.69
N VAL A 816 -20.79 33.41 2.64
CA VAL A 816 -21.92 32.46 2.55
C VAL A 816 -21.94 31.49 3.75
N TYR A 817 -20.80 30.90 4.07
CA TYR A 817 -20.74 29.91 5.18
C TYR A 817 -20.81 30.58 6.56
N VAL A 818 -20.25 31.78 6.73
CA VAL A 818 -20.38 32.56 7.98
C VAL A 818 -21.84 32.95 8.21
N GLU A 819 -22.54 33.48 7.18
CA GLU A 819 -23.95 33.82 7.24
C GLU A 819 -24.84 32.59 7.52
N ALA A 820 -24.60 31.49 6.80
CA ALA A 820 -25.34 30.24 6.99
C ALA A 820 -25.13 29.64 8.38
N LEU A 821 -23.91 29.67 8.91
CA LEU A 821 -23.61 29.19 10.25
C LEU A 821 -24.28 30.07 11.33
N ALA A 822 -24.22 31.38 11.20
CA ALA A 822 -24.90 32.31 12.10
C ALA A 822 -26.42 32.07 12.13
N LEU A 823 -27.03 31.81 10.96
CA LEU A 823 -28.45 31.47 10.85
C LEU A 823 -28.76 30.15 11.60
N VAL A 824 -28.01 29.09 11.34
CA VAL A 824 -28.24 27.75 11.94
C VAL A 824 -28.05 27.75 13.45
N THR A 825 -27.20 28.60 13.96
CA THR A 825 -26.91 28.72 15.39
C THR A 825 -27.74 29.75 16.14
N SER A 826 -28.63 30.49 15.43
CA SER A 826 -29.54 31.44 16.04
C SER A 826 -30.71 30.77 16.78
N ASP A 827 -31.16 31.41 17.88
CA ASP A 827 -32.35 30.97 18.62
C ASP A 827 -33.59 30.97 17.72
N GLY A 828 -34.21 29.82 17.49
CA GLY A 828 -35.43 29.69 16.73
C GLY A 828 -35.26 29.22 15.27
N TYR A 829 -34.03 28.83 14.83
CA TYR A 829 -33.88 28.23 13.50
C TYR A 829 -34.75 26.97 13.34
N ARG A 830 -35.69 27.01 12.40
CA ARG A 830 -36.64 25.88 12.11
C ARG A 830 -36.82 25.63 10.61
N ASP A 831 -36.28 26.46 9.72
CA ASP A 831 -36.60 26.40 8.29
C ASP A 831 -35.38 26.04 7.45
N HIS A 832 -35.35 24.82 6.93
CA HIS A 832 -34.31 24.33 6.01
C HIS A 832 -34.36 25.05 4.64
N ARG A 833 -35.46 25.68 4.24
CA ARG A 833 -35.59 26.36 2.94
C ARG A 833 -34.63 27.53 2.78
N THR A 834 -34.27 28.17 3.87
CA THR A 834 -33.29 29.28 3.85
C THR A 834 -31.93 28.81 3.43
N LEU A 835 -31.52 27.57 3.74
CA LEU A 835 -30.23 26.97 3.32
C LEU A 835 -30.19 26.69 1.81
N ASP A 836 -31.32 26.50 1.13
CA ASP A 836 -31.39 26.32 -0.32
C ASP A 836 -30.93 27.59 -1.08
N GLU A 837 -31.16 28.79 -0.53
CA GLU A 837 -30.62 30.03 -1.08
C GLU A 837 -29.12 30.08 -1.03
N TYR A 838 -28.54 29.75 0.11
CA TYR A 838 -27.05 29.62 0.26
C TYR A 838 -26.47 28.57 -0.68
N LYS A 839 -27.09 27.41 -0.79
CA LYS A 839 -26.71 26.36 -1.72
C LYS A 839 -26.77 26.84 -3.19
N THR A 840 -27.72 27.66 -3.52
CA THR A 840 -27.85 28.28 -4.86
C THR A 840 -26.69 29.27 -5.11
N ARG A 841 -26.34 30.10 -4.13
CA ARG A 841 -25.14 30.98 -4.19
C ARG A 841 -23.87 30.17 -4.40
N VAL A 842 -23.67 29.09 -3.63
CA VAL A 842 -22.53 28.19 -3.79
C VAL A 842 -22.46 27.61 -5.20
N LYS A 843 -23.58 27.09 -5.74
CA LYS A 843 -23.62 26.54 -7.11
C LYS A 843 -23.18 27.54 -8.18
N GLN A 844 -23.47 28.83 -7.99
CA GLN A 844 -23.07 29.88 -8.94
C GLN A 844 -21.55 30.12 -8.97
N MET A 845 -20.85 29.78 -7.89
CA MET A 845 -19.41 29.95 -7.77
C MET A 845 -18.64 28.64 -8.01
N ALA A 846 -19.29 27.49 -7.88
CA ALA A 846 -18.65 26.19 -7.89
C ALA A 846 -18.00 25.85 -9.24
N ARG A 847 -16.85 25.16 -9.17
CA ARG A 847 -16.11 24.60 -10.31
C ARG A 847 -16.60 23.17 -10.55
N GLY A 848 -17.17 22.89 -11.74
CA GLY A 848 -17.59 21.53 -12.12
C GLY A 848 -18.84 21.00 -11.42
N GLY A 849 -19.61 21.87 -10.73
CA GLY A 849 -20.80 21.51 -9.95
C GLY A 849 -20.48 21.16 -8.48
N ILE A 850 -21.53 20.81 -7.72
CA ILE A 850 -21.41 20.49 -6.30
C ILE A 850 -21.80 19.05 -5.99
N THR A 851 -21.28 18.52 -4.91
CA THR A 851 -21.57 17.17 -4.40
C THR A 851 -21.53 17.16 -2.87
N THR A 852 -22.34 16.33 -2.25
CA THR A 852 -22.21 16.03 -0.82
C THR A 852 -21.11 15.00 -0.55
N GLY A 853 -20.43 14.52 -1.59
CA GLY A 853 -19.39 13.52 -1.47
C GLY A 853 -19.89 12.24 -0.78
N TYR A 854 -19.14 11.77 0.21
CA TYR A 854 -19.46 10.57 1.01
C TYR A 854 -20.38 10.89 2.19
N PHE A 855 -20.50 12.16 2.58
CA PHE A 855 -21.27 12.60 3.74
C PHE A 855 -22.69 12.01 3.75
N ALA A 856 -23.39 12.07 2.61
CA ALA A 856 -24.77 11.59 2.50
C ALA A 856 -24.90 10.09 2.18
N ARG A 857 -23.95 9.50 1.44
CA ARG A 857 -24.09 8.13 0.91
C ARG A 857 -23.13 7.10 1.51
N GLY A 858 -22.07 7.53 2.21
CA GLY A 858 -20.98 6.65 2.60
C GLY A 858 -20.12 6.18 1.41
N LEU A 859 -19.15 5.32 1.71
CA LEU A 859 -18.40 4.57 0.70
C LEU A 859 -19.22 3.36 0.23
N LEU A 860 -18.89 2.84 -0.95
CA LEU A 860 -19.33 1.50 -1.36
C LEU A 860 -18.52 0.48 -0.55
N ASP A 861 -19.19 -0.49 0.03
CA ASP A 861 -18.58 -1.59 0.79
C ASP A 861 -18.20 -2.76 -0.13
#